data_73692cb83fce3f206de5ed7686a92b24
#
_entry.id   73692cb83fce3f206de5ed7686a92b24
#
_cell.length_a   1.000
_cell.length_b   1.000
_cell.length_c   1.000
_cell.angle_alpha   90.00
_cell.angle_beta   90.00
_cell.angle_gamma   90.00
#
_symmetry.space_group_name_H-M   'P 1'
#
loop_
_entity.id
_entity.type
_entity.pdbx_description
1 polymer ?
#
loop_
_entity_poly.entity_id
_entity_poly.type
_entity_poly.pdbx_seq_one_letter_code
_entity_poly.pdbx_strand_id
1 'polypeptide(L)'
;MTERIIAQRLGISLPQVQGTVRLLREGATIPFISRYRKEATGSLDELQVGAIKEQLDRLTELEARRQTVLATIEGQGKLTGELRKRIEECWDAVELEDIYLPYKPKRRTRATAARERGLEPLADIVMAQRAHDLLRQAQRFVTAEVATPEEAIAGACDIIAERISEDEQARNTVRRTMGREGAVHSKLVKGKEAEGAKYSDYFDAASPLRSISSHRFLAMRRGEDEGILRISIDADTERITEALCRRFIRPGSATRTYMEAAVADSLKRLIRPSIETELLAAAKEKADDEAIGVFAENLRQLLLSAPLGQKRVIAIDPGFRTGCKVVVLDSQGNLVHNTTIYPHPPQGRYAEAAETLRALAGKYRAEAFAIGDGTAGRETEQLVRGLGLDGAVELFMVSEDGASVYSASAAAREEFPDYDVTVRGSVSIGRRLIDPLSELVKIDPKSIGVGQYQHSVDQGKLKARLNTVVESCVNRVGVNINTASKHILTYISGLGPALAENIVAYRAANGDFKNRKELLRVPRLGAKAYEQAAGFLRVVGGNNPLDNSAVHPESYHIVERMAADAGTTVDRLLADKELRKAIKPERYVDGQVGLPTVTDIVEALDKRGLDPREQLQAFSFDPGVHTIGDLREGMTLPGIVTNITAFGAFVDIGIKQDGLVHISQMADRYVASPAEVVHLGQQVEVRVTGIDTARGRISLSMRK
;
A
#
# COMPACT_ATOMS: atom_id res chain seq x y z
N MET A 1 -14.26 25.72 2.71
CA MET A 1 -12.79 25.97 2.85
C MET A 1 -11.98 24.71 2.53
N THR A 2 -12.30 23.58 3.13
CA THR A 2 -11.62 22.27 2.93
C THR A 2 -11.48 21.91 1.44
N GLU A 3 -12.51 22.02 0.64
CA GLU A 3 -12.50 21.69 -0.79
C GLU A 3 -11.54 22.56 -1.62
N ARG A 4 -11.38 23.84 -1.25
CA ARG A 4 -10.40 24.74 -1.89
C ARG A 4 -8.96 24.31 -1.60
N ILE A 5 -8.71 23.87 -0.37
CA ILE A 5 -7.38 23.39 0.04
C ILE A 5 -7.04 22.09 -0.69
N ILE A 6 -8.00 21.16 -0.80
CA ILE A 6 -7.83 19.93 -1.57
C ILE A 6 -7.53 20.26 -3.04
N ALA A 7 -8.31 21.15 -3.64
CA ALA A 7 -8.14 21.59 -5.03
C ALA A 7 -6.70 22.15 -5.26
N GLN A 8 -6.23 23.00 -4.36
CA GLN A 8 -4.90 23.59 -4.45
C GLN A 8 -3.78 22.54 -4.26
N ARG A 9 -3.93 21.64 -3.27
CA ARG A 9 -2.91 20.61 -2.95
C ARG A 9 -2.75 19.59 -4.07
N LEU A 10 -3.86 19.20 -4.70
CA LEU A 10 -3.87 18.17 -5.74
C LEU A 10 -3.76 18.73 -7.17
N GLY A 11 -3.84 20.06 -7.35
CA GLY A 11 -3.86 20.67 -8.68
C GLY A 11 -5.11 20.32 -9.49
N ILE A 12 -6.23 20.00 -8.81
CA ILE A 12 -7.52 19.63 -9.41
C ILE A 12 -8.45 20.82 -9.30
N SER A 13 -9.32 21.04 -10.29
CA SER A 13 -10.25 22.17 -10.27
C SER A 13 -11.26 22.08 -9.12
N LEU A 14 -11.64 23.22 -8.55
CA LEU A 14 -12.58 23.27 -7.42
C LEU A 14 -13.93 22.59 -7.74
N PRO A 15 -14.57 22.78 -8.92
CA PRO A 15 -15.81 22.08 -9.24
C PRO A 15 -15.67 20.55 -9.23
N GLN A 16 -14.57 20.02 -9.74
CA GLN A 16 -14.30 18.57 -9.74
C GLN A 16 -14.18 18.03 -8.31
N VAL A 17 -13.44 18.73 -7.44
CA VAL A 17 -13.33 18.37 -6.03
C VAL A 17 -14.68 18.43 -5.33
N GLN A 18 -15.48 19.50 -5.56
CA GLN A 18 -16.80 19.64 -4.96
C GLN A 18 -17.76 18.53 -5.40
N GLY A 19 -17.79 18.21 -6.69
CA GLY A 19 -18.59 17.09 -7.21
C GLY A 19 -18.20 15.76 -6.57
N THR A 20 -16.89 15.48 -6.47
CA THR A 20 -16.37 14.26 -5.86
C THR A 20 -16.68 14.18 -4.36
N VAL A 21 -16.44 15.25 -3.60
CA VAL A 21 -16.70 15.29 -2.15
C VAL A 21 -18.19 15.11 -1.85
N ARG A 22 -19.07 15.69 -2.67
CA ARG A 22 -20.52 15.48 -2.54
C ARG A 22 -20.87 14.00 -2.68
N LEU A 23 -20.40 13.33 -3.74
CA LEU A 23 -20.67 11.92 -3.98
C LEU A 23 -20.11 11.01 -2.87
N LEU A 24 -18.89 11.32 -2.38
CA LEU A 24 -18.29 10.59 -1.25
C LEU A 24 -19.13 10.74 0.03
N ARG A 25 -19.63 11.94 0.33
CA ARG A 25 -20.52 12.20 1.47
C ARG A 25 -21.87 11.50 1.35
N GLU A 26 -22.37 11.35 0.13
CA GLU A 26 -23.55 10.54 -0.19
C GLU A 26 -23.26 9.03 -0.05
N GLY A 27 -22.02 8.62 0.21
CA GLY A 27 -21.60 7.24 0.41
C GLY A 27 -21.38 6.45 -0.88
N ALA A 28 -21.11 7.15 -2.00
CA ALA A 28 -20.68 6.51 -3.23
C ALA A 28 -19.22 6.01 -3.10
N THR A 29 -18.95 4.84 -3.67
CA THR A 29 -17.62 4.24 -3.66
C THR A 29 -16.71 4.82 -4.74
N ILE A 30 -15.40 4.70 -4.55
CA ILE A 30 -14.40 5.22 -5.50
C ILE A 30 -14.58 4.62 -6.90
N PRO A 31 -14.72 3.28 -7.08
CA PRO A 31 -14.92 2.68 -8.41
C PRO A 31 -16.23 3.16 -9.08
N PHE A 32 -17.30 3.32 -8.31
CA PHE A 32 -18.58 3.81 -8.86
C PHE A 32 -18.46 5.26 -9.31
N ILE A 33 -17.84 6.13 -8.52
CA ILE A 33 -17.65 7.55 -8.86
C ILE A 33 -16.83 7.68 -10.14
N SER A 34 -15.67 7.04 -10.20
CA SER A 34 -14.73 7.16 -11.33
C SER A 34 -15.30 6.60 -12.64
N ARG A 35 -16.16 5.59 -12.56
CA ARG A 35 -16.68 4.91 -13.74
C ARG A 35 -18.05 5.45 -14.20
N TYR A 36 -18.95 5.74 -13.27
CA TYR A 36 -20.36 6.03 -13.60
C TYR A 36 -20.81 7.44 -13.21
N ARG A 37 -19.93 8.30 -12.73
CA ARG A 37 -20.26 9.70 -12.34
C ARG A 37 -19.27 10.71 -12.92
N LYS A 38 -18.80 10.44 -14.14
CA LYS A 38 -17.77 11.23 -14.84
C LYS A 38 -18.18 12.68 -15.05
N GLU A 39 -19.42 12.95 -15.36
CA GLU A 39 -19.94 14.32 -15.56
C GLU A 39 -19.87 15.14 -14.28
N ALA A 40 -20.18 14.53 -13.14
CA ALA A 40 -20.14 15.20 -11.84
C ALA A 40 -18.71 15.48 -11.35
N THR A 41 -17.74 14.70 -11.80
CA THR A 41 -16.32 14.78 -11.39
C THR A 41 -15.41 15.36 -12.47
N GLY A 42 -15.94 15.66 -13.67
CA GLY A 42 -15.14 16.09 -14.81
C GLY A 42 -14.11 15.01 -15.23
N SER A 43 -14.54 13.75 -15.25
CA SER A 43 -13.76 12.57 -15.67
C SER A 43 -12.52 12.27 -14.84
N LEU A 44 -12.54 12.55 -13.53
CA LEU A 44 -11.48 12.13 -12.63
C LEU A 44 -11.38 10.61 -12.60
N ASP A 45 -10.13 10.13 -12.65
CA ASP A 45 -9.83 8.72 -12.54
C ASP A 45 -9.89 8.22 -11.08
N GLU A 46 -9.74 6.92 -10.90
CA GLU A 46 -9.82 6.27 -9.59
C GLU A 46 -8.72 6.72 -8.63
N LEU A 47 -7.52 7.03 -9.14
CA LEU A 47 -6.41 7.52 -8.33
C LEU A 47 -6.68 8.94 -7.84
N GLN A 48 -7.19 9.80 -8.70
CA GLN A 48 -7.55 11.17 -8.37
C GLN A 48 -8.71 11.25 -7.37
N VAL A 49 -9.75 10.43 -7.56
CA VAL A 49 -10.87 10.33 -6.61
C VAL A 49 -10.38 9.80 -5.25
N GLY A 50 -9.48 8.80 -5.26
CA GLY A 50 -8.84 8.27 -4.06
C GLY A 50 -8.01 9.32 -3.32
N ALA A 51 -7.22 10.11 -4.05
CA ALA A 51 -6.43 11.20 -3.48
C ALA A 51 -7.31 12.30 -2.84
N ILE A 52 -8.43 12.64 -3.47
CA ILE A 52 -9.40 13.59 -2.88
C ILE A 52 -9.98 13.04 -1.59
N LYS A 53 -10.34 11.75 -1.55
CA LYS A 53 -10.85 11.11 -0.33
C LYS A 53 -9.82 11.13 0.79
N GLU A 54 -8.58 10.78 0.51
CA GLU A 54 -7.50 10.80 1.50
C GLU A 54 -7.26 12.21 2.07
N GLN A 55 -7.22 13.23 1.22
CA GLN A 55 -7.09 14.62 1.67
C GLN A 55 -8.32 15.08 2.49
N LEU A 56 -9.52 14.64 2.11
CA LEU A 56 -10.73 14.95 2.86
C LEU A 56 -10.70 14.35 4.27
N ASP A 57 -10.28 13.09 4.39
CA ASP A 57 -10.15 12.39 5.66
C ASP A 57 -9.10 13.10 6.56
N ARG A 58 -7.90 13.39 6.03
CA ARG A 58 -6.84 14.13 6.74
C ARG A 58 -7.29 15.52 7.23
N LEU A 59 -7.98 16.28 6.38
CA LEU A 59 -8.47 17.61 6.77
C LEU A 59 -9.62 17.55 7.77
N THR A 60 -10.42 16.49 7.73
CA THR A 60 -11.47 16.24 8.72
C THR A 60 -10.87 15.93 10.09
N GLU A 61 -9.82 15.13 10.15
CA GLU A 61 -9.06 14.85 11.37
C GLU A 61 -8.40 16.11 11.94
N LEU A 62 -7.79 16.92 11.07
CA LEU A 62 -7.19 18.19 11.46
C LEU A 62 -8.24 19.16 12.04
N GLU A 63 -9.42 19.23 11.44
CA GLU A 63 -10.54 20.04 11.94
C GLU A 63 -10.97 19.57 13.34
N ALA A 64 -11.14 18.27 13.54
CA ALA A 64 -11.46 17.72 14.86
C ALA A 64 -10.37 18.04 15.89
N ARG A 65 -9.10 17.99 15.47
CA ARG A 65 -7.96 18.37 16.33
C ARG A 65 -8.00 19.86 16.69
N ARG A 66 -8.28 20.75 15.72
CA ARG A 66 -8.44 22.20 15.97
C ARG A 66 -9.52 22.48 17.01
N GLN A 67 -10.68 21.84 16.91
CA GLN A 67 -11.76 21.99 17.89
C GLN A 67 -11.32 21.55 19.28
N THR A 68 -10.58 20.45 19.39
CA THR A 68 -10.02 19.98 20.65
C THR A 68 -9.04 20.99 21.25
N VAL A 69 -8.17 21.57 20.42
CA VAL A 69 -7.19 22.59 20.85
C VAL A 69 -7.91 23.84 21.34
N LEU A 70 -8.89 24.35 20.56
CA LEU A 70 -9.69 25.52 20.94
C LEU A 70 -10.40 25.31 22.29
N ALA A 71 -11.09 24.18 22.45
CA ALA A 71 -11.80 23.85 23.70
C ALA A 71 -10.85 23.78 24.91
N THR A 72 -9.65 23.20 24.72
CA THR A 72 -8.65 23.10 25.81
C THR A 72 -8.13 24.46 26.24
N ILE A 73 -7.81 25.35 25.29
CA ILE A 73 -7.28 26.70 25.59
C ILE A 73 -8.38 27.57 26.20
N GLU A 74 -9.61 27.46 25.70
CA GLU A 74 -10.79 28.17 26.26
C GLU A 74 -11.09 27.74 27.67
N GLY A 75 -11.05 26.42 27.97
CA GLY A 75 -11.19 25.88 29.35
C GLY A 75 -10.13 26.38 30.32
N GLN A 76 -8.96 26.83 29.82
CA GLN A 76 -7.92 27.47 30.63
C GLN A 76 -8.09 29.00 30.77
N GLY A 77 -9.11 29.59 30.13
CA GLY A 77 -9.34 31.04 30.13
C GLY A 77 -8.25 31.84 29.37
N LYS A 78 -7.48 31.19 28.49
CA LYS A 78 -6.34 31.80 27.78
C LYS A 78 -6.60 32.06 26.27
N LEU A 79 -7.81 31.75 25.78
CA LEU A 79 -8.16 31.91 24.37
C LEU A 79 -8.49 33.37 24.05
N THR A 80 -7.57 34.08 23.39
CA THR A 80 -7.81 35.42 22.86
C THR A 80 -8.45 35.36 21.48
N GLY A 81 -9.08 36.46 21.04
CA GLY A 81 -9.68 36.52 19.71
C GLY A 81 -8.68 36.33 18.56
N GLU A 82 -7.44 36.86 18.74
CA GLU A 82 -6.36 36.70 17.79
C GLU A 82 -5.89 35.23 17.69
N LEU A 83 -5.70 34.60 18.87
CA LEU A 83 -5.30 33.18 18.93
C LEU A 83 -6.38 32.27 18.34
N ARG A 84 -7.66 32.54 18.62
CA ARG A 84 -8.78 31.81 18.01
C ARG A 84 -8.72 31.88 16.49
N LYS A 85 -8.62 33.07 15.92
CA LYS A 85 -8.54 33.26 14.47
C LYS A 85 -7.34 32.53 13.89
N ARG A 86 -6.18 32.64 14.51
CA ARG A 86 -4.97 31.97 14.06
C ARG A 86 -5.11 30.44 14.04
N ILE A 87 -5.73 29.84 15.06
CA ILE A 87 -6.00 28.40 15.13
C ILE A 87 -7.01 28.00 14.05
N GLU A 88 -8.10 28.77 13.86
CA GLU A 88 -9.14 28.50 12.85
C GLU A 88 -8.61 28.59 11.41
N GLU A 89 -7.63 29.43 11.15
CA GLU A 89 -6.98 29.60 9.84
C GLU A 89 -5.81 28.62 9.59
N CYS A 90 -5.36 27.88 10.62
CA CYS A 90 -4.25 26.94 10.51
C CYS A 90 -4.69 25.63 9.84
N TRP A 91 -4.05 25.27 8.73
CA TRP A 91 -4.27 24.03 7.97
C TRP A 91 -3.02 23.15 7.88
N ASP A 92 -2.08 23.39 8.77
CA ASP A 92 -0.88 22.57 8.96
C ASP A 92 -0.90 21.95 10.37
N ALA A 93 -0.73 20.63 10.43
CA ALA A 93 -0.82 19.91 11.70
C ALA A 93 0.37 20.22 12.63
N VAL A 94 1.56 20.45 12.05
CA VAL A 94 2.77 20.75 12.81
C VAL A 94 2.68 22.17 13.39
N GLU A 95 2.24 23.13 12.57
CA GLU A 95 2.00 24.49 13.04
C GLU A 95 0.94 24.55 14.12
N LEU A 96 -0.15 23.78 13.98
CA LEU A 96 -1.22 23.69 15.00
C LEU A 96 -0.67 23.18 16.34
N GLU A 97 0.17 22.15 16.33
CA GLU A 97 0.77 21.59 17.54
C GLU A 97 1.78 22.58 18.16
N ASP A 98 2.53 23.33 17.38
CA ASP A 98 3.42 24.39 17.89
C ASP A 98 2.65 25.54 18.52
N ILE A 99 1.53 25.98 17.93
CA ILE A 99 0.62 26.98 18.52
C ILE A 99 0.04 26.47 19.85
N TYR A 100 -0.30 25.18 19.92
CA TYR A 100 -0.89 24.56 21.11
C TYR A 100 0.11 24.28 22.23
N LEU A 101 1.40 24.13 21.90
CA LEU A 101 2.44 23.63 22.82
C LEU A 101 2.52 24.41 24.15
N PRO A 102 2.42 25.76 24.21
CA PRO A 102 2.43 26.51 25.47
C PRO A 102 1.20 26.25 26.38
N TYR A 103 0.10 25.76 25.78
CA TYR A 103 -1.19 25.52 26.48
C TYR A 103 -1.41 24.05 26.78
N LYS A 104 -0.57 23.17 26.24
CA LYS A 104 -0.71 21.72 26.44
C LYS A 104 -0.51 21.35 27.91
N PRO A 105 -1.42 20.58 28.52
CA PRO A 105 -1.23 20.08 29.90
C PRO A 105 0.09 19.30 30.01
N LYS A 106 0.94 19.72 30.94
CA LYS A 106 2.27 19.13 31.11
C LYS A 106 2.33 18.25 32.35
N ARG A 107 3.19 17.24 32.31
CA ARG A 107 3.67 16.57 33.51
C ARG A 107 4.57 17.52 34.29
N ARG A 108 4.83 17.25 35.57
CA ARG A 108 5.73 18.06 36.41
C ARG A 108 7.14 18.12 35.78
N THR A 109 7.52 19.30 35.31
CA THR A 109 8.82 19.59 34.68
C THR A 109 9.75 20.28 35.68
N ARG A 110 11.04 20.43 35.33
CA ARG A 110 11.96 21.27 36.14
C ARG A 110 11.47 22.70 36.24
N ALA A 111 10.95 23.24 35.16
CA ALA A 111 10.39 24.58 35.11
C ALA A 111 9.13 24.70 35.98
N THR A 112 8.26 23.70 36.01
CA THR A 112 7.10 23.66 36.91
C THR A 112 7.54 23.70 38.38
N ALA A 113 8.52 22.85 38.71
CA ALA A 113 9.07 22.85 40.10
C ALA A 113 9.71 24.17 40.48
N ALA A 114 10.39 24.85 39.52
CA ALA A 114 10.96 26.17 39.74
C ALA A 114 9.87 27.26 39.93
N ARG A 115 8.77 27.19 39.19
CA ARG A 115 7.62 28.09 39.34
C ARG A 115 6.93 27.87 40.71
N GLU A 116 6.77 26.63 41.15
CA GLU A 116 6.22 26.30 42.47
C GLU A 116 7.07 26.90 43.60
N ARG A 117 8.39 27.01 43.40
CA ARG A 117 9.33 27.67 44.32
C ARG A 117 9.36 29.20 44.18
N GLY A 118 8.49 29.79 43.39
CA GLY A 118 8.38 31.25 43.21
C GLY A 118 9.48 31.90 42.36
N LEU A 119 10.18 31.15 41.51
CA LEU A 119 11.33 31.65 40.73
C LEU A 119 10.96 32.31 39.41
N GLU A 120 9.68 32.37 39.03
CA GLU A 120 9.22 32.98 37.79
C GLU A 120 9.59 34.47 37.63
N PRO A 121 9.45 35.32 38.69
CA PRO A 121 9.90 36.73 38.59
C PRO A 121 11.39 36.85 38.38
N LEU A 122 12.21 35.93 38.91
CA LEU A 122 13.66 35.94 38.63
C LEU A 122 13.95 35.56 37.17
N ALA A 123 13.21 34.61 36.60
CA ALA A 123 13.31 34.30 35.17
C ALA A 123 12.99 35.53 34.28
N ASP A 124 11.96 36.30 34.68
CA ASP A 124 11.63 37.58 33.98
C ASP A 124 12.74 38.62 34.08
N ILE A 125 13.40 38.73 35.21
CA ILE A 125 14.55 39.62 35.41
C ILE A 125 15.72 39.23 34.50
N VAL A 126 16.03 37.91 34.43
CA VAL A 126 17.09 37.37 33.55
C VAL A 126 16.76 37.65 32.09
N MET A 127 15.51 37.37 31.67
CA MET A 127 15.04 37.59 30.27
C MET A 127 14.96 39.05 29.89
N ALA A 128 14.75 39.98 30.85
CA ALA A 128 14.80 41.42 30.61
C ALA A 128 16.22 41.88 30.21
N GLN A 129 17.27 41.13 30.61
CA GLN A 129 18.68 41.32 30.25
C GLN A 129 19.28 42.69 30.65
N ARG A 130 18.75 43.28 31.73
CA ARG A 130 19.16 44.62 32.23
C ARG A 130 19.85 44.56 33.60
N ALA A 131 19.90 43.38 34.23
CA ALA A 131 20.42 43.20 35.56
C ALA A 131 21.96 43.12 35.57
N HIS A 132 22.64 44.12 36.11
CA HIS A 132 24.10 44.16 36.23
C HIS A 132 24.64 43.28 37.37
N ASP A 133 23.86 43.09 38.47
CA ASP A 133 24.19 42.23 39.61
C ASP A 133 23.08 41.22 39.83
N LEU A 134 23.09 40.14 39.05
CA LEU A 134 22.07 39.11 39.11
C LEU A 134 22.11 38.30 40.43
N LEU A 135 23.33 38.06 40.98
CA LEU A 135 23.49 37.34 42.22
C LEU A 135 22.78 38.04 43.38
N ARG A 136 22.97 39.38 43.48
CA ARG A 136 22.31 40.21 44.49
C ARG A 136 20.78 40.22 44.31
N GLN A 137 20.29 40.18 43.09
CA GLN A 137 18.86 40.11 42.86
C GLN A 137 18.32 38.71 43.22
N ALA A 138 19.06 37.64 42.87
CA ALA A 138 18.71 36.26 43.18
C ALA A 138 18.67 35.98 44.71
N GLN A 139 19.46 36.69 45.50
CA GLN A 139 19.44 36.59 46.97
C GLN A 139 18.06 36.81 47.55
N ARG A 140 17.18 37.58 46.89
CA ARG A 140 15.78 37.81 47.33
C ARG A 140 14.88 36.61 47.16
N PHE A 141 15.28 35.61 46.40
CA PHE A 141 14.54 34.41 46.11
C PHE A 141 15.09 33.19 46.85
N VAL A 142 16.05 33.40 47.76
CA VAL A 142 16.55 32.35 48.66
C VAL A 142 15.49 32.08 49.72
N THR A 143 15.10 30.81 49.84
CA THR A 143 14.10 30.33 50.76
C THR A 143 14.56 29.00 51.37
N ALA A 144 13.74 28.37 52.24
CA ALA A 144 14.03 27.04 52.76
C ALA A 144 14.12 25.97 51.66
N GLU A 145 13.45 26.20 50.53
CA GLU A 145 13.43 25.28 49.38
C GLU A 145 14.45 25.62 48.29
N VAL A 146 15.08 26.81 48.39
CA VAL A 146 16.11 27.31 47.43
C VAL A 146 17.24 27.87 48.29
N ALA A 147 18.25 27.05 48.54
CA ALA A 147 19.28 27.32 49.54
C ALA A 147 20.27 28.43 49.16
N THR A 148 20.51 28.64 47.87
CA THR A 148 21.52 29.61 47.40
C THR A 148 21.00 30.45 46.23
N PRO A 149 21.59 31.65 45.99
CA PRO A 149 21.30 32.48 44.82
C PRO A 149 21.59 31.76 43.48
N GLU A 150 22.62 30.93 43.44
CA GLU A 150 22.99 30.12 42.27
C GLU A 150 21.90 29.10 41.98
N GLU A 151 21.33 28.45 42.99
CA GLU A 151 20.20 27.53 42.83
C GLU A 151 18.94 28.27 42.33
N ALA A 152 18.69 29.48 42.83
CA ALA A 152 17.60 30.33 42.36
C ALA A 152 17.77 30.66 40.86
N ILE A 153 18.98 31.04 40.45
CA ILE A 153 19.31 31.34 39.04
C ILE A 153 19.19 30.10 38.17
N ALA A 154 19.64 28.94 38.64
CA ALA A 154 19.49 27.68 37.91
C ALA A 154 18.01 27.34 37.67
N GLY A 155 17.15 27.49 38.69
CA GLY A 155 15.71 27.31 38.53
C GLY A 155 15.07 28.34 37.60
N ALA A 156 15.51 29.58 37.63
CA ALA A 156 15.09 30.61 36.66
C ALA A 156 15.50 30.23 35.23
N CYS A 157 16.72 29.70 35.02
CA CYS A 157 17.19 29.21 33.72
C CYS A 157 16.37 28.01 33.23
N ASP A 158 15.91 27.11 34.11
CA ASP A 158 15.00 26.03 33.72
C ASP A 158 13.65 26.55 33.17
N ILE A 159 13.11 27.62 33.79
CA ILE A 159 11.90 28.30 33.28
C ILE A 159 12.15 28.94 31.93
N ILE A 160 13.29 29.63 31.77
CA ILE A 160 13.68 30.28 30.51
C ILE A 160 13.88 29.24 29.40
N ALA A 161 14.54 28.13 29.71
CA ALA A 161 14.75 27.04 28.76
C ALA A 161 13.41 26.46 28.26
N GLU A 162 12.42 26.31 29.13
CA GLU A 162 11.09 25.88 28.73
C GLU A 162 10.38 26.92 27.86
N ARG A 163 10.40 28.20 28.23
CA ARG A 163 9.83 29.31 27.42
C ARG A 163 10.45 29.38 26.01
N ILE A 164 11.78 29.20 25.90
CA ILE A 164 12.49 29.15 24.61
C ILE A 164 12.02 27.93 23.81
N SER A 165 11.82 26.78 24.45
CA SER A 165 11.38 25.55 23.78
C SER A 165 9.94 25.61 23.25
N GLU A 166 9.14 26.52 23.77
CA GLU A 166 7.77 26.78 23.36
C GLU A 166 7.66 27.94 22.34
N ASP A 167 8.75 28.64 22.09
CA ASP A 167 8.78 29.65 21.03
C ASP A 167 8.74 28.99 19.65
N GLU A 168 7.68 29.26 18.91
CA GLU A 168 7.43 28.69 17.59
C GLU A 168 8.54 29.00 16.59
N GLN A 169 9.09 30.22 16.62
CA GLN A 169 10.15 30.59 15.69
C GLN A 169 11.48 29.92 16.05
N ALA A 170 11.74 29.68 17.33
CA ALA A 170 12.88 28.88 17.78
C ALA A 170 12.74 27.45 17.27
N ARG A 171 11.59 26.83 17.46
CA ARG A 171 11.29 25.48 16.94
C ARG A 171 11.43 25.42 15.43
N ASN A 172 10.84 26.37 14.70
CA ASN A 172 10.94 26.46 13.26
C ASN A 172 12.37 26.65 12.75
N THR A 173 13.20 27.39 13.48
CA THR A 173 14.63 27.56 13.15
C THR A 173 15.36 26.23 13.27
N VAL A 174 15.16 25.49 14.36
CA VAL A 174 15.78 24.18 14.59
C VAL A 174 15.26 23.17 13.57
N ARG A 175 13.94 23.08 13.38
CA ARG A 175 13.28 22.18 12.42
C ARG A 175 13.80 22.38 11.01
N ARG A 176 13.88 23.64 10.56
CA ARG A 176 14.37 23.98 9.21
C ARG A 176 15.83 23.61 9.02
N THR A 177 16.68 23.90 10.01
CA THR A 177 18.11 23.57 9.93
C THR A 177 18.32 22.07 9.94
N MET A 178 17.72 21.33 10.89
CA MET A 178 17.83 19.87 10.96
C MET A 178 17.20 19.19 9.73
N GLY A 179 16.06 19.65 9.26
CA GLY A 179 15.39 19.07 8.08
C GLY A 179 16.14 19.29 6.78
N ARG A 180 16.83 20.44 6.64
CA ARG A 180 17.56 20.79 5.41
C ARG A 180 18.97 20.22 5.36
N GLU A 181 19.69 20.28 6.47
CA GLU A 181 21.13 20.02 6.55
C GLU A 181 21.43 18.75 7.36
N GLY A 182 20.45 18.21 8.08
CA GLY A 182 20.62 17.03 8.91
C GLY A 182 20.81 15.74 8.11
N ALA A 183 21.58 14.83 8.70
CA ALA A 183 21.76 13.48 8.19
C ALA A 183 21.19 12.46 9.18
N VAL A 184 20.45 11.49 8.66
CA VAL A 184 20.06 10.30 9.43
C VAL A 184 21.31 9.46 9.65
N HIS A 185 21.67 9.26 10.89
CA HIS A 185 22.81 8.47 11.30
C HIS A 185 22.34 7.20 12.00
N SER A 186 22.86 6.06 11.56
CA SER A 186 22.61 4.74 12.14
C SER A 186 23.87 4.22 12.76
N LYS A 187 23.81 3.76 14.01
CA LYS A 187 24.92 3.15 14.75
C LYS A 187 24.53 1.80 15.33
N LEU A 188 25.48 0.86 15.30
CA LEU A 188 25.32 -0.43 15.95
C LEU A 188 25.22 -0.27 17.48
N VAL A 189 24.27 -0.97 18.08
CA VAL A 189 24.19 -1.13 19.54
C VAL A 189 25.32 -2.05 20.01
N LYS A 190 26.08 -1.60 20.99
CA LYS A 190 27.25 -2.33 21.50
C LYS A 190 26.92 -3.78 21.88
N GLY A 191 27.69 -4.72 21.36
CA GLY A 191 27.53 -6.16 21.63
C GLY A 191 26.47 -6.87 20.75
N LYS A 192 25.97 -6.22 19.71
CA LYS A 192 24.96 -6.77 18.79
C LYS A 192 25.52 -7.13 17.40
N GLU A 193 26.83 -7.21 17.24
CA GLU A 193 27.51 -7.45 15.96
C GLU A 193 27.07 -8.77 15.29
N ALA A 194 27.03 -9.85 16.06
CA ALA A 194 26.69 -11.18 15.55
C ALA A 194 25.19 -11.30 15.20
N GLU A 195 24.31 -10.79 16.08
CA GLU A 195 22.87 -10.80 15.85
C GLU A 195 22.48 -9.88 14.68
N GLY A 196 23.24 -8.79 14.50
CA GLY A 196 22.98 -7.75 13.53
C GLY A 196 23.62 -7.95 12.16
N ALA A 197 24.23 -9.10 11.86
CA ALA A 197 24.99 -9.32 10.61
C ALA A 197 24.24 -8.90 9.34
N LYS A 198 22.90 -9.11 9.27
CA LYS A 198 22.05 -8.68 8.16
C LYS A 198 21.94 -7.16 7.99
N TYR A 199 22.33 -6.38 9.01
CA TYR A 199 22.34 -4.90 9.01
C TYR A 199 23.75 -4.32 8.92
N SER A 200 24.76 -5.11 8.57
CA SER A 200 26.19 -4.68 8.54
C SER A 200 26.41 -3.39 7.72
N ASP A 201 25.66 -3.20 6.64
CA ASP A 201 25.74 -2.00 5.79
C ASP A 201 25.24 -0.72 6.51
N TYR A 202 24.64 -0.86 7.70
CA TYR A 202 24.06 0.22 8.52
C TYR A 202 24.69 0.37 9.90
N PHE A 203 25.79 -0.34 10.20
CA PHE A 203 26.45 -0.28 11.51
C PHE A 203 27.06 1.07 11.84
N ASP A 204 27.48 1.81 10.82
CA ASP A 204 27.91 3.21 10.91
C ASP A 204 27.61 3.89 9.56
N ALA A 205 26.36 4.25 9.36
CA ALA A 205 25.90 4.79 8.09
C ALA A 205 25.22 6.14 8.28
N ALA A 206 25.53 7.08 7.40
CA ALA A 206 24.92 8.41 7.36
C ALA A 206 24.28 8.65 5.99
N SER A 207 23.13 9.30 5.97
CA SER A 207 22.44 9.71 4.74
C SER A 207 21.70 11.03 4.96
N PRO A 208 21.77 12.01 4.03
CA PRO A 208 21.03 13.25 4.18
C PRO A 208 19.54 12.99 4.34
N LEU A 209 18.90 13.55 5.38
CA LEU A 209 17.48 13.29 5.71
C LEU A 209 16.55 13.58 4.54
N ARG A 210 16.78 14.65 3.79
CA ARG A 210 15.93 15.08 2.67
C ARG A 210 15.94 14.14 1.46
N SER A 211 16.99 13.32 1.30
CA SER A 211 17.22 12.49 0.11
C SER A 211 17.45 11.01 0.43
N ILE A 212 17.30 10.61 1.68
CA ILE A 212 17.38 9.19 2.05
C ILE A 212 16.28 8.42 1.32
N SER A 213 16.65 7.32 0.68
CA SER A 213 15.68 6.45 0.01
C SER A 213 14.84 5.67 1.02
N SER A 214 13.57 5.46 0.70
CA SER A 214 12.59 4.82 1.59
C SER A 214 13.03 3.43 2.03
N HIS A 215 13.53 2.58 1.12
CA HIS A 215 14.00 1.24 1.46
C HIS A 215 15.18 1.26 2.45
N ARG A 216 16.11 2.20 2.29
CA ARG A 216 17.24 2.36 3.21
C ARG A 216 16.79 2.83 4.60
N PHE A 217 15.88 3.80 4.62
CA PHE A 217 15.32 4.29 5.88
C PHE A 217 14.53 3.20 6.61
N LEU A 218 13.68 2.45 5.90
CA LEU A 218 12.91 1.33 6.47
C LEU A 218 13.82 0.20 6.98
N ALA A 219 14.93 -0.10 6.28
CA ALA A 219 15.91 -1.07 6.75
C ALA A 219 16.56 -0.64 8.07
N MET A 220 16.97 0.65 8.18
CA MET A 220 17.52 1.21 9.41
C MET A 220 16.49 1.15 10.55
N ARG A 221 15.24 1.59 10.29
CA ARG A 221 14.15 1.56 11.29
C ARG A 221 13.87 0.16 11.79
N ARG A 222 13.84 -0.83 10.89
CA ARG A 222 13.69 -2.23 11.27
C ARG A 222 14.83 -2.72 12.17
N GLY A 223 16.07 -2.33 11.87
CA GLY A 223 17.22 -2.65 12.72
C GLY A 223 17.12 -1.99 14.10
N GLU A 224 16.52 -0.80 14.20
CA GLU A 224 16.23 -0.12 15.47
C GLU A 224 15.12 -0.82 16.25
N ASP A 225 14.03 -1.19 15.60
CA ASP A 225 12.91 -1.91 16.21
C ASP A 225 13.34 -3.29 16.75
N GLU A 226 14.31 -3.96 16.08
CA GLU A 226 14.93 -5.20 16.52
C GLU A 226 16.01 -4.98 17.63
N GLY A 227 16.28 -3.71 18.01
CA GLY A 227 17.28 -3.38 19.05
C GLY A 227 18.73 -3.56 18.61
N ILE A 228 19.00 -3.64 17.30
CA ILE A 228 20.33 -3.81 16.71
C ILE A 228 20.98 -2.46 16.41
N LEU A 229 20.19 -1.52 15.90
CA LEU A 229 20.66 -0.20 15.50
C LEU A 229 20.09 0.88 16.43
N ARG A 230 20.77 2.02 16.47
CA ARG A 230 20.27 3.26 17.05
C ARG A 230 20.29 4.34 15.97
N ILE A 231 19.16 5.01 15.77
CA ILE A 231 19.01 6.06 14.77
C ILE A 231 18.96 7.42 15.44
N SER A 232 19.61 8.40 14.83
CA SER A 232 19.59 9.80 15.24
C SER A 232 19.73 10.72 14.01
N ILE A 233 19.36 11.99 14.19
CA ILE A 233 19.64 13.01 13.20
C ILE A 233 20.87 13.80 13.66
N ASP A 234 21.94 13.73 12.90
CA ASP A 234 23.11 14.56 13.10
C ASP A 234 22.97 15.87 12.33
N ALA A 235 23.17 16.99 13.04
CA ALA A 235 23.08 18.34 12.49
C ALA A 235 24.03 19.28 13.24
N ASP A 236 24.47 20.34 12.58
CA ASP A 236 25.36 21.36 13.14
C ASP A 236 24.72 22.08 14.35
N THR A 237 25.04 21.54 15.54
CA THR A 237 24.53 22.04 16.81
C THR A 237 25.06 23.44 17.14
N GLU A 238 26.27 23.76 16.74
CA GLU A 238 26.89 25.08 17.01
C GLU A 238 26.13 26.15 16.24
N ARG A 239 25.93 25.96 14.96
CA ARG A 239 25.17 26.88 14.09
C ARG A 239 23.73 27.06 14.58
N ILE A 240 23.06 25.99 15.02
CA ILE A 240 21.71 26.06 15.61
C ILE A 240 21.76 26.93 16.89
N THR A 241 22.70 26.64 17.77
CA THR A 241 22.86 27.38 19.04
C THR A 241 23.12 28.89 18.78
N GLU A 242 24.00 29.21 17.85
CA GLU A 242 24.24 30.59 17.47
C GLU A 242 23.01 31.32 16.93
N ALA A 243 22.19 30.61 16.11
CA ALA A 243 20.96 31.18 15.57
C ALA A 243 19.95 31.49 16.69
N LEU A 244 19.80 30.57 17.66
CA LEU A 244 18.98 30.79 18.84
C LEU A 244 19.53 31.91 19.75
N CYS A 245 20.85 31.95 20.00
CA CYS A 245 21.47 33.02 20.75
C CYS A 245 21.24 34.40 20.11
N ARG A 246 21.37 34.50 18.78
CA ARG A 246 21.05 35.75 18.05
C ARG A 246 19.62 36.22 18.22
N ARG A 247 18.65 35.28 18.42
CA ARG A 247 17.26 35.60 18.62
C ARG A 247 16.96 36.05 20.05
N PHE A 248 17.50 35.36 21.05
CA PHE A 248 17.13 35.55 22.46
C PHE A 248 18.07 36.43 23.25
N ILE A 249 19.29 36.68 22.77
CA ILE A 249 20.30 37.38 23.55
C ILE A 249 20.63 38.75 22.90
N ARG A 250 20.46 39.79 23.68
CA ARG A 250 20.81 41.16 23.27
C ARG A 250 22.32 41.38 23.31
N PRO A 251 22.90 42.11 22.32
CA PRO A 251 24.28 42.52 22.41
C PRO A 251 24.59 43.32 23.70
N GLY A 252 25.67 42.97 24.38
CA GLY A 252 26.07 43.64 25.61
C GLY A 252 25.25 43.33 26.86
N SER A 253 24.40 42.27 26.80
CA SER A 253 23.58 41.84 27.93
C SER A 253 24.40 41.45 29.15
N ALA A 254 24.07 42.00 30.32
CA ALA A 254 24.70 41.66 31.59
C ALA A 254 24.37 40.23 32.07
N THR A 255 23.27 39.65 31.59
CA THR A 255 22.83 38.25 31.90
C THR A 255 23.18 37.27 30.78
N ARG A 256 24.06 37.65 29.84
CA ARG A 256 24.41 36.89 28.64
C ARG A 256 24.75 35.43 28.95
N THR A 257 25.64 35.17 29.90
CA THR A 257 26.11 33.82 30.25
C THR A 257 24.96 32.92 30.70
N TYR A 258 24.02 33.45 31.48
CA TYR A 258 22.85 32.67 31.93
C TYR A 258 21.86 32.43 30.81
N MET A 259 21.67 33.39 29.90
CA MET A 259 20.84 33.22 28.71
C MET A 259 21.44 32.19 27.73
N GLU A 260 22.78 32.23 27.52
CA GLU A 260 23.49 31.23 26.72
C GLU A 260 23.30 29.80 27.31
N ALA A 261 23.44 29.67 28.63
CA ALA A 261 23.20 28.39 29.31
C ALA A 261 21.74 27.91 29.16
N ALA A 262 20.76 28.81 29.30
CA ALA A 262 19.35 28.49 29.12
C ALA A 262 19.02 28.12 27.65
N VAL A 263 19.58 28.78 26.65
CA VAL A 263 19.46 28.45 25.23
C VAL A 263 20.05 27.06 24.95
N ALA A 264 21.26 26.78 25.45
CA ALA A 264 21.94 25.51 25.26
C ALA A 264 21.16 24.35 25.91
N ASP A 265 20.65 24.55 27.12
CA ASP A 265 19.81 23.55 27.81
C ASP A 265 18.48 23.33 27.08
N SER A 266 17.80 24.40 26.66
CA SER A 266 16.58 24.34 25.86
C SER A 266 16.79 23.53 24.57
N LEU A 267 17.85 23.82 23.82
CA LEU A 267 18.16 23.11 22.60
C LEU A 267 18.45 21.63 22.89
N LYS A 268 19.36 21.35 23.80
CA LYS A 268 19.85 19.98 24.05
C LYS A 268 18.78 19.06 24.64
N ARG A 269 18.00 19.57 25.60
CA ARG A 269 17.08 18.75 26.41
C ARG A 269 15.65 18.79 25.92
N LEU A 270 15.20 19.89 25.30
CA LEU A 270 13.78 20.09 24.97
C LEU A 270 13.53 20.15 23.47
N ILE A 271 14.16 21.07 22.75
CA ILE A 271 13.83 21.31 21.33
C ILE A 271 14.35 20.18 20.43
N ARG A 272 15.68 19.89 20.51
CA ARG A 272 16.31 18.91 19.61
C ARG A 272 15.68 17.53 19.68
N PRO A 273 15.45 16.91 20.87
CA PRO A 273 14.82 15.59 20.93
C PRO A 273 13.38 15.59 20.38
N SER A 274 12.63 16.67 20.61
CA SER A 274 11.27 16.83 20.11
C SER A 274 11.25 16.94 18.58
N ILE A 275 12.07 17.81 18.00
CA ILE A 275 12.17 18.01 16.55
C ILE A 275 12.78 16.80 15.85
N GLU A 276 13.74 16.13 16.47
CA GLU A 276 14.31 14.88 15.93
C GLU A 276 13.24 13.79 15.81
N THR A 277 12.44 13.59 16.85
CA THR A 277 11.31 12.64 16.82
C THR A 277 10.31 13.01 15.73
N GLU A 278 9.96 14.29 15.59
CA GLU A 278 9.05 14.81 14.57
C GLU A 278 9.59 14.54 13.15
N LEU A 279 10.85 14.87 12.89
CA LEU A 279 11.46 14.69 11.58
C LEU A 279 11.64 13.21 11.20
N LEU A 280 12.01 12.36 12.16
CA LEU A 280 12.08 10.91 11.95
C LEU A 280 10.69 10.31 11.70
N ALA A 281 9.65 10.79 12.38
CA ALA A 281 8.27 10.37 12.14
C ALA A 281 7.80 10.79 10.74
N ALA A 282 8.08 12.02 10.31
CA ALA A 282 7.77 12.49 8.96
C ALA A 282 8.52 11.71 7.88
N ALA A 283 9.80 11.40 8.10
CA ALA A 283 10.57 10.55 7.21
C ALA A 283 10.02 9.12 7.13
N LYS A 284 9.56 8.57 8.28
CA LYS A 284 8.92 7.26 8.34
C LYS A 284 7.60 7.25 7.57
N GLU A 285 6.76 8.25 7.77
CA GLU A 285 5.49 8.38 7.05
C GLU A 285 5.70 8.41 5.54
N LYS A 286 6.64 9.24 5.07
CA LYS A 286 7.00 9.30 3.65
C LYS A 286 7.49 7.96 3.12
N ALA A 287 8.37 7.29 3.87
CA ALA A 287 8.91 5.99 3.48
C ALA A 287 7.83 4.90 3.44
N ASP A 288 6.88 4.93 4.37
CA ASP A 288 5.73 4.04 4.39
C ASP A 288 4.83 4.25 3.18
N ASP A 289 4.47 5.50 2.88
CA ASP A 289 3.58 5.84 1.77
C ASP A 289 4.19 5.40 0.42
N GLU A 290 5.49 5.61 0.21
CA GLU A 290 6.20 5.15 -0.99
C GLU A 290 6.24 3.62 -1.08
N ALA A 291 6.57 2.92 0.01
CA ALA A 291 6.62 1.46 0.04
C ALA A 291 5.23 0.83 -0.15
N ILE A 292 4.20 1.35 0.53
CA ILE A 292 2.81 0.91 0.39
C ILE A 292 2.31 1.13 -1.05
N GLY A 293 2.75 2.22 -1.71
CA GLY A 293 2.46 2.45 -3.12
C GLY A 293 2.98 1.34 -4.03
N VAL A 294 4.22 0.90 -3.82
CA VAL A 294 4.81 -0.23 -4.55
C VAL A 294 4.07 -1.53 -4.24
N PHE A 295 3.77 -1.81 -2.97
CA PHE A 295 3.04 -3.02 -2.58
C PHE A 295 1.62 -3.06 -3.18
N ALA A 296 0.96 -1.92 -3.24
CA ALA A 296 -0.35 -1.77 -3.87
C ALA A 296 -0.29 -2.10 -5.37
N GLU A 297 0.76 -1.64 -6.06
CA GLU A 297 0.92 -1.95 -7.48
C GLU A 297 1.28 -3.41 -7.71
N ASN A 298 2.16 -4.00 -6.90
CA ASN A 298 2.47 -5.42 -6.95
C ASN A 298 1.21 -6.29 -6.74
N LEU A 299 0.38 -5.95 -5.74
CA LEU A 299 -0.90 -6.64 -5.52
C LEU A 299 -1.84 -6.49 -6.71
N ARG A 300 -1.95 -5.30 -7.30
CA ARG A 300 -2.78 -5.04 -8.48
C ARG A 300 -2.38 -5.97 -9.63
N GLN A 301 -1.09 -6.08 -9.90
CA GLN A 301 -0.56 -6.92 -10.96
C GLN A 301 -0.84 -8.41 -10.72
N LEU A 302 -0.66 -8.88 -9.46
CA LEU A 302 -1.02 -10.25 -9.08
C LEU A 302 -2.50 -10.55 -9.29
N LEU A 303 -3.38 -9.66 -8.85
CA LEU A 303 -4.84 -9.84 -8.96
C LEU A 303 -5.33 -9.77 -10.41
N LEU A 304 -4.69 -8.96 -11.24
CA LEU A 304 -5.02 -8.80 -12.65
C LEU A 304 -4.19 -9.69 -13.57
N SER A 305 -3.38 -10.60 -13.03
CA SER A 305 -2.64 -11.56 -13.86
C SER A 305 -3.61 -12.44 -14.65
N ALA A 306 -3.13 -12.88 -15.81
CA ALA A 306 -3.91 -13.64 -16.79
C ALA A 306 -4.42 -14.95 -16.20
N PRO A 307 -5.73 -15.23 -16.24
CA PRO A 307 -6.27 -16.52 -15.83
C PRO A 307 -6.04 -17.59 -16.90
N LEU A 308 -5.80 -18.84 -16.47
CA LEU A 308 -5.80 -19.99 -17.38
C LEU A 308 -7.20 -20.26 -17.94
N GLY A 309 -8.24 -19.87 -17.17
CA GLY A 309 -9.64 -20.14 -17.49
C GLY A 309 -10.08 -21.54 -17.13
N GLN A 310 -11.19 -21.97 -17.73
CA GLN A 310 -11.87 -23.23 -17.41
C GLN A 310 -11.14 -24.46 -17.97
N LYS A 311 -9.97 -24.81 -17.41
CA LYS A 311 -9.18 -25.99 -17.76
C LYS A 311 -9.07 -26.95 -16.58
N ARG A 312 -8.85 -28.24 -16.87
CA ARG A 312 -8.57 -29.26 -15.85
C ARG A 312 -7.11 -29.19 -15.44
N VAL A 313 -6.86 -29.03 -14.16
CA VAL A 313 -5.53 -28.74 -13.62
C VAL A 313 -5.11 -29.81 -12.60
N ILE A 314 -3.88 -30.28 -12.72
CA ILE A 314 -3.20 -31.00 -11.64
C ILE A 314 -2.34 -29.97 -10.89
N ALA A 315 -2.67 -29.73 -9.62
CA ALA A 315 -1.89 -28.83 -8.79
C ALA A 315 -1.02 -29.61 -7.80
N ILE A 316 0.20 -29.15 -7.63
CA ILE A 316 1.20 -29.77 -6.76
C ILE A 316 1.73 -28.71 -5.79
N ASP A 317 1.58 -29.01 -4.49
CA ASP A 317 2.24 -28.28 -3.40
C ASP A 317 3.51 -29.04 -3.04
N PRO A 318 4.71 -28.53 -3.43
CA PRO A 318 5.96 -29.27 -3.30
C PRO A 318 6.45 -29.40 -1.85
N GLY A 319 7.16 -30.47 -1.53
CA GLY A 319 7.76 -30.61 -0.21
C GLY A 319 8.74 -31.78 -0.13
N PHE A 320 9.90 -31.56 0.52
CA PHE A 320 10.91 -32.59 0.68
C PHE A 320 10.48 -33.68 1.68
N ARG A 321 10.30 -33.36 2.95
CA ARG A 321 10.05 -34.34 4.03
C ARG A 321 8.63 -34.86 4.05
N THR A 322 7.65 -33.98 3.86
CA THR A 322 6.22 -34.32 3.94
C THR A 322 5.66 -34.86 2.63
N GLY A 323 6.48 -34.94 1.57
CA GLY A 323 6.07 -35.29 0.22
C GLY A 323 5.34 -34.13 -0.50
N CYS A 324 5.18 -34.28 -1.82
CA CYS A 324 4.45 -33.32 -2.65
C CYS A 324 2.96 -33.69 -2.62
N LYS A 325 2.10 -32.75 -2.25
CA LYS A 325 0.63 -32.92 -2.25
C LYS A 325 0.11 -32.64 -3.64
N VAL A 326 -0.59 -33.60 -4.18
CA VAL A 326 -1.13 -33.54 -5.56
C VAL A 326 -2.65 -33.51 -5.48
N VAL A 327 -3.27 -32.56 -6.14
CA VAL A 327 -4.71 -32.49 -6.30
C VAL A 327 -5.07 -32.39 -7.79
N VAL A 328 -6.20 -32.94 -8.16
CA VAL A 328 -6.76 -32.80 -9.50
C VAL A 328 -8.04 -31.96 -9.39
N LEU A 329 -8.09 -30.89 -10.17
CA LEU A 329 -9.21 -29.98 -10.26
C LEU A 329 -9.91 -30.14 -11.62
N ASP A 330 -11.24 -30.11 -11.61
CA ASP A 330 -12.01 -30.02 -12.83
C ASP A 330 -11.96 -28.60 -13.44
N SER A 331 -12.60 -28.38 -14.58
CA SER A 331 -12.62 -27.08 -15.27
C SER A 331 -13.32 -25.96 -14.48
N GLN A 332 -14.01 -26.29 -13.41
CA GLN A 332 -14.68 -25.34 -12.50
C GLN A 332 -13.87 -25.11 -11.20
N GLY A 333 -12.71 -25.76 -11.07
CA GLY A 333 -11.86 -25.68 -9.88
C GLY A 333 -12.36 -26.53 -8.71
N ASN A 334 -13.25 -27.52 -8.94
CA ASN A 334 -13.66 -28.45 -7.91
C ASN A 334 -12.62 -29.56 -7.73
N LEU A 335 -12.37 -29.97 -6.49
CA LEU A 335 -11.47 -31.06 -6.16
C LEU A 335 -12.09 -32.41 -6.54
N VAL A 336 -11.48 -33.14 -7.49
CA VAL A 336 -11.94 -34.45 -7.95
C VAL A 336 -11.05 -35.61 -7.48
N HIS A 337 -9.79 -35.31 -7.14
CA HIS A 337 -8.87 -36.34 -6.61
C HIS A 337 -7.72 -35.65 -5.82
N ASN A 338 -7.20 -36.36 -4.83
CA ASN A 338 -5.98 -35.96 -4.12
C ASN A 338 -5.11 -37.19 -3.81
N THR A 339 -3.79 -36.94 -3.75
CA THR A 339 -2.80 -37.95 -3.34
C THR A 339 -1.53 -37.27 -2.87
N THR A 340 -0.58 -38.01 -2.28
CA THR A 340 0.76 -37.52 -1.94
C THR A 340 1.80 -38.37 -2.64
N ILE A 341 2.79 -37.77 -3.25
CA ILE A 341 3.91 -38.42 -3.90
C ILE A 341 5.22 -38.02 -3.20
N TYR A 342 6.25 -38.86 -3.31
CA TYR A 342 7.52 -38.68 -2.60
C TYR A 342 8.72 -38.73 -3.55
N PRO A 343 8.82 -37.83 -4.54
CA PRO A 343 9.89 -37.89 -5.54
C PRO A 343 11.26 -37.46 -5.01
N HIS A 344 11.28 -36.67 -3.94
CA HIS A 344 12.49 -36.02 -3.44
C HIS A 344 13.09 -36.73 -2.21
N PRO A 345 14.39 -36.52 -1.91
CA PRO A 345 14.99 -36.99 -0.66
C PRO A 345 14.19 -36.51 0.58
N PRO A 346 14.14 -37.32 1.67
CA PRO A 346 14.86 -38.59 1.89
C PRO A 346 14.23 -39.82 1.23
N GLN A 347 12.97 -39.78 0.77
CA GLN A 347 12.24 -40.96 0.24
C GLN A 347 12.70 -41.31 -1.18
N GLY A 348 12.89 -40.33 -2.07
CA GLY A 348 13.49 -40.51 -3.39
C GLY A 348 12.75 -41.43 -4.36
N ARG A 349 11.40 -41.57 -4.23
CA ARG A 349 10.55 -42.46 -5.06
C ARG A 349 10.19 -41.82 -6.40
N TYR A 350 11.21 -41.41 -7.15
CA TYR A 350 11.02 -40.63 -8.40
C TYR A 350 10.19 -41.37 -9.45
N ALA A 351 10.49 -42.67 -9.71
CA ALA A 351 9.79 -43.47 -10.73
C ALA A 351 8.31 -43.67 -10.39
N GLU A 352 8.00 -43.98 -9.11
CA GLU A 352 6.63 -44.16 -8.62
C GLU A 352 5.83 -42.85 -8.74
N ALA A 353 6.45 -41.72 -8.38
CA ALA A 353 5.85 -40.41 -8.50
C ALA A 353 5.56 -40.04 -9.97
N ALA A 354 6.50 -40.29 -10.87
CA ALA A 354 6.32 -40.07 -12.30
C ALA A 354 5.19 -40.92 -12.90
N GLU A 355 5.11 -42.18 -12.54
CA GLU A 355 4.03 -43.07 -12.96
C GLU A 355 2.67 -42.61 -12.47
N THR A 356 2.59 -42.20 -11.18
CA THR A 356 1.36 -41.67 -10.58
C THR A 356 0.89 -40.41 -11.32
N LEU A 357 1.79 -39.48 -11.59
CA LEU A 357 1.43 -38.24 -12.29
C LEU A 357 0.98 -38.49 -13.74
N ARG A 358 1.65 -39.40 -14.48
CA ARG A 358 1.19 -39.81 -15.82
C ARG A 358 -0.19 -40.43 -15.80
N ALA A 359 -0.44 -41.35 -14.84
CA ALA A 359 -1.74 -42.00 -14.68
C ALA A 359 -2.84 -40.98 -14.39
N LEU A 360 -2.60 -40.01 -13.50
CA LEU A 360 -3.54 -38.96 -13.19
C LEU A 360 -3.80 -38.04 -14.38
N ALA A 361 -2.75 -37.63 -15.10
CA ALA A 361 -2.87 -36.76 -16.28
C ALA A 361 -3.72 -37.43 -17.37
N GLY A 362 -3.49 -38.71 -17.64
CA GLY A 362 -4.28 -39.50 -18.60
C GLY A 362 -5.72 -39.74 -18.15
N LYS A 363 -5.92 -40.22 -16.89
CA LYS A 363 -7.25 -40.54 -16.33
C LYS A 363 -8.18 -39.32 -16.33
N TYR A 364 -7.69 -38.18 -15.89
CA TYR A 364 -8.51 -36.97 -15.76
C TYR A 364 -8.39 -36.02 -16.95
N ARG A 365 -7.59 -36.37 -17.96
CA ARG A 365 -7.34 -35.56 -19.15
C ARG A 365 -6.90 -34.16 -18.77
N ALA A 366 -5.87 -34.08 -17.91
CA ALA A 366 -5.34 -32.80 -17.44
C ALA A 366 -4.83 -31.97 -18.62
N GLU A 367 -5.09 -30.67 -18.59
CA GLU A 367 -4.69 -29.70 -19.61
C GLU A 367 -3.52 -28.85 -19.12
N ALA A 368 -3.33 -28.77 -17.79
CA ALA A 368 -2.21 -28.04 -17.19
C ALA A 368 -1.75 -28.62 -15.86
N PHE A 369 -0.48 -28.35 -15.54
CA PHE A 369 0.08 -28.51 -14.18
C PHE A 369 0.32 -27.13 -13.56
N ALA A 370 -0.09 -26.97 -12.28
CA ALA A 370 0.23 -25.85 -11.42
C ALA A 370 1.17 -26.32 -10.32
N ILE A 371 2.39 -25.80 -10.25
CA ILE A 371 3.38 -26.18 -9.24
C ILE A 371 3.67 -24.96 -8.37
N GLY A 372 3.56 -25.13 -7.06
CA GLY A 372 3.96 -24.10 -6.09
C GLY A 372 5.44 -23.73 -6.25
N ASP A 373 5.77 -22.46 -6.18
CA ASP A 373 7.13 -21.91 -6.37
C ASP A 373 8.01 -21.97 -5.11
N GLY A 374 7.50 -22.52 -4.01
CA GLY A 374 8.23 -22.64 -2.76
C GLY A 374 9.24 -23.77 -2.71
N THR A 375 9.41 -24.32 -1.49
CA THR A 375 10.41 -25.37 -1.21
C THR A 375 10.19 -26.62 -2.09
N ALA A 376 11.22 -27.08 -2.81
CA ALA A 376 11.19 -28.19 -3.77
C ALA A 376 10.37 -27.93 -5.06
N GLY A 377 9.95 -26.69 -5.32
CA GLY A 377 9.19 -26.32 -6.52
C GLY A 377 9.91 -26.64 -7.81
N ARG A 378 11.19 -26.28 -7.92
CA ARG A 378 12.02 -26.49 -9.12
C ARG A 378 12.33 -27.98 -9.35
N GLU A 379 12.63 -28.70 -8.33
CA GLU A 379 12.84 -30.15 -8.39
C GLU A 379 11.56 -30.87 -8.86
N THR A 380 10.39 -30.37 -8.42
CA THR A 380 9.08 -30.87 -8.86
C THR A 380 8.77 -30.44 -10.30
N GLU A 381 9.15 -29.26 -10.72
CA GLU A 381 9.06 -28.81 -12.11
C GLU A 381 9.86 -29.71 -13.04
N GLN A 382 11.12 -30.03 -12.69
CA GLN A 382 11.96 -30.95 -13.45
C GLN A 382 11.35 -32.34 -13.57
N LEU A 383 10.75 -32.86 -12.47
CA LEU A 383 10.01 -34.13 -12.50
C LEU A 383 8.89 -34.09 -13.54
N VAL A 384 8.06 -33.04 -13.50
CA VAL A 384 6.88 -32.94 -14.40
C VAL A 384 7.33 -32.76 -15.86
N ARG A 385 8.37 -31.96 -16.14
CA ARG A 385 8.97 -31.84 -17.49
C ARG A 385 9.50 -33.16 -18.02
N GLY A 386 10.06 -34.00 -17.12
CA GLY A 386 10.58 -35.35 -17.43
C GLY A 386 9.50 -36.41 -17.66
N LEU A 387 8.20 -36.08 -17.49
CA LEU A 387 7.14 -37.06 -17.69
C LEU A 387 6.92 -37.48 -19.15
N GLY A 388 7.38 -36.69 -20.14
CA GLY A 388 7.16 -36.97 -21.55
C GLY A 388 5.68 -36.95 -21.94
N LEU A 389 4.90 -36.05 -21.36
CA LEU A 389 3.49 -35.85 -21.72
C LEU A 389 3.41 -35.18 -23.09
N ASP A 390 2.33 -35.45 -23.82
CA ASP A 390 2.08 -34.78 -25.11
C ASP A 390 2.11 -33.27 -24.93
N GLY A 391 2.65 -32.53 -25.90
CA GLY A 391 2.84 -31.07 -25.85
C GLY A 391 1.56 -30.23 -25.68
N ALA A 392 0.42 -30.88 -25.51
CA ALA A 392 -0.87 -30.26 -25.20
C ALA A 392 -1.07 -29.96 -23.70
N VAL A 393 -0.19 -30.49 -22.80
CA VAL A 393 -0.30 -30.26 -21.36
C VAL A 393 0.69 -29.18 -20.95
N GLU A 394 0.18 -28.03 -20.55
CA GLU A 394 0.99 -26.87 -20.17
C GLU A 394 1.46 -26.95 -18.71
N LEU A 395 2.63 -26.39 -18.41
CA LEU A 395 3.19 -26.36 -17.06
C LEU A 395 3.41 -24.92 -16.60
N PHE A 396 2.95 -24.63 -15.37
CA PHE A 396 3.06 -23.30 -14.77
C PHE A 396 3.58 -23.38 -13.35
N MET A 397 4.53 -22.49 -13.02
CA MET A 397 4.90 -22.18 -11.65
C MET A 397 3.89 -21.17 -11.10
N VAL A 398 3.40 -21.39 -9.90
CA VAL A 398 2.36 -20.58 -9.26
C VAL A 398 2.83 -20.14 -7.89
N SER A 399 2.73 -18.85 -7.60
CA SER A 399 3.08 -18.35 -6.26
C SER A 399 2.19 -18.97 -5.19
N GLU A 400 2.84 -19.53 -4.16
CA GLU A 400 2.16 -20.11 -2.98
C GLU A 400 1.99 -19.11 -1.84
N ASP A 401 2.39 -17.84 -2.01
CA ASP A 401 2.27 -16.80 -1.00
C ASP A 401 0.85 -16.69 -0.45
N GLY A 402 0.71 -16.81 0.87
CA GLY A 402 -0.59 -16.82 1.54
C GLY A 402 -1.44 -18.08 1.34
N ALA A 403 -0.98 -19.12 0.62
CA ALA A 403 -1.73 -20.38 0.49
C ALA A 403 -1.89 -21.09 1.84
N SER A 404 -0.88 -21.02 2.69
CA SER A 404 -0.94 -21.51 4.07
C SER A 404 -1.96 -20.75 4.93
N VAL A 405 -2.08 -19.45 4.73
CA VAL A 405 -3.09 -18.61 5.42
C VAL A 405 -4.49 -18.99 4.96
N TYR A 406 -4.71 -19.14 3.65
CA TYR A 406 -5.97 -19.64 3.12
C TYR A 406 -6.32 -21.01 3.70
N SER A 407 -5.42 -21.98 3.65
CA SER A 407 -5.67 -23.36 4.08
C SER A 407 -6.12 -23.48 5.54
N ALA A 408 -5.64 -22.58 6.41
CA ALA A 408 -6.03 -22.48 7.82
C ALA A 408 -7.26 -21.59 8.06
N SER A 409 -7.76 -20.88 7.07
CA SER A 409 -8.87 -19.92 7.19
C SER A 409 -10.22 -20.59 7.43
N ALA A 410 -11.20 -19.79 7.90
CA ALA A 410 -12.59 -20.22 8.00
C ALA A 410 -13.18 -20.54 6.62
N ALA A 411 -12.83 -19.74 5.59
CA ALA A 411 -13.28 -19.96 4.22
C ALA A 411 -12.86 -21.33 3.68
N ALA A 412 -11.60 -21.72 3.88
CA ALA A 412 -11.10 -23.00 3.43
C ALA A 412 -11.73 -24.18 4.19
N ARG A 413 -12.02 -24.03 5.49
CA ARG A 413 -12.74 -25.04 6.28
C ARG A 413 -14.18 -25.21 5.83
N GLU A 414 -14.84 -24.14 5.44
CA GLU A 414 -16.21 -24.15 4.92
C GLU A 414 -16.27 -24.80 3.52
N GLU A 415 -15.31 -24.47 2.64
CA GLU A 415 -15.24 -25.05 1.29
C GLU A 415 -14.83 -26.54 1.28
N PHE A 416 -13.95 -26.94 2.20
CA PHE A 416 -13.36 -28.29 2.27
C PHE A 416 -13.32 -28.82 3.70
N PRO A 417 -14.49 -29.11 4.32
CA PRO A 417 -14.56 -29.53 5.72
C PRO A 417 -13.84 -30.87 5.98
N ASP A 418 -13.88 -31.78 5.02
CA ASP A 418 -13.34 -33.14 5.15
C ASP A 418 -11.88 -33.31 4.79
N TYR A 419 -11.19 -32.21 4.39
CA TYR A 419 -9.81 -32.24 3.95
C TYR A 419 -8.90 -31.45 4.91
N ASP A 420 -7.67 -31.90 5.02
CA ASP A 420 -6.66 -31.21 5.85
C ASP A 420 -6.09 -29.93 5.21
N VAL A 421 -5.29 -29.22 5.98
CA VAL A 421 -4.69 -27.95 5.55
C VAL A 421 -3.78 -28.10 4.32
N THR A 422 -3.15 -29.26 4.13
CA THR A 422 -2.20 -29.47 3.03
C THR A 422 -2.94 -29.64 1.70
N VAL A 423 -4.05 -30.38 1.70
CA VAL A 423 -4.92 -30.52 0.52
C VAL A 423 -5.56 -29.18 0.15
N ARG A 424 -6.04 -28.43 1.14
CA ARG A 424 -6.60 -27.09 0.93
C ARG A 424 -5.58 -26.13 0.31
N GLY A 425 -4.32 -26.19 0.75
CA GLY A 425 -3.21 -25.41 0.17
C GLY A 425 -2.99 -25.73 -1.31
N SER A 426 -2.89 -27.03 -1.63
CA SER A 426 -2.72 -27.50 -3.02
C SER A 426 -3.88 -27.09 -3.92
N VAL A 427 -5.13 -27.14 -3.43
CA VAL A 427 -6.32 -26.67 -4.16
C VAL A 427 -6.20 -25.18 -4.46
N SER A 428 -5.75 -24.37 -3.49
CA SER A 428 -5.56 -22.94 -3.68
C SER A 428 -4.52 -22.64 -4.78
N ILE A 429 -3.39 -23.39 -4.81
CA ILE A 429 -2.37 -23.25 -5.87
C ILE A 429 -3.00 -23.48 -7.25
N GLY A 430 -3.78 -24.55 -7.41
CA GLY A 430 -4.46 -24.84 -8.68
C GLY A 430 -5.51 -23.82 -9.08
N ARG A 431 -6.30 -23.34 -8.13
CA ARG A 431 -7.34 -22.31 -8.36
C ARG A 431 -6.75 -20.95 -8.70
N ARG A 432 -5.58 -20.60 -8.15
CA ARG A 432 -4.85 -19.38 -8.53
C ARG A 432 -4.43 -19.40 -10.00
N LEU A 433 -4.10 -20.56 -10.54
CA LEU A 433 -3.82 -20.69 -11.97
C LEU A 433 -5.10 -20.53 -12.80
N ILE A 434 -6.22 -21.12 -12.36
CA ILE A 434 -7.51 -21.03 -13.04
C ILE A 434 -8.01 -19.58 -13.06
N ASP A 435 -8.07 -18.92 -11.90
CA ASP A 435 -8.41 -17.49 -11.76
C ASP A 435 -7.77 -16.89 -10.49
N PRO A 436 -6.66 -16.15 -10.65
CA PRO A 436 -5.94 -15.52 -9.53
C PRO A 436 -6.82 -14.60 -8.69
N LEU A 437 -7.63 -13.76 -9.33
CA LEU A 437 -8.48 -12.79 -8.64
C LEU A 437 -9.51 -13.50 -7.74
N SER A 438 -10.23 -14.47 -8.29
CA SER A 438 -11.28 -15.19 -7.57
C SER A 438 -10.76 -15.96 -6.35
N GLU A 439 -9.51 -16.42 -6.41
CA GLU A 439 -8.91 -17.16 -5.29
C GLU A 439 -8.24 -16.24 -4.26
N LEU A 440 -7.46 -15.25 -4.70
CA LEU A 440 -6.69 -14.38 -3.80
C LEU A 440 -7.57 -13.46 -2.95
N VAL A 441 -8.78 -13.11 -3.39
CA VAL A 441 -9.73 -12.31 -2.58
C VAL A 441 -10.27 -13.05 -1.34
N LYS A 442 -10.02 -14.35 -1.21
CA LYS A 442 -10.46 -15.16 -0.06
C LYS A 442 -9.60 -14.98 1.18
N ILE A 443 -8.41 -14.38 1.05
CA ILE A 443 -7.46 -14.14 2.13
C ILE A 443 -7.30 -12.64 2.37
N ASP A 444 -6.85 -12.29 3.59
CA ASP A 444 -6.49 -10.90 3.88
C ASP A 444 -5.36 -10.46 2.94
N PRO A 445 -5.52 -9.37 2.18
CA PRO A 445 -4.51 -8.89 1.25
C PRO A 445 -3.11 -8.69 1.87
N LYS A 446 -3.03 -8.41 3.17
CA LYS A 446 -1.74 -8.34 3.90
C LYS A 446 -1.02 -9.67 4.02
N SER A 447 -1.70 -10.78 3.79
CA SER A 447 -1.12 -12.12 3.83
C SER A 447 -0.53 -12.55 2.48
N ILE A 448 -0.72 -11.74 1.44
CA ILE A 448 -0.09 -11.93 0.13
C ILE A 448 1.28 -11.26 0.18
N GLY A 449 2.34 -11.96 -0.21
CA GLY A 449 3.70 -11.43 -0.30
C GLY A 449 3.82 -10.44 -1.46
N VAL A 450 3.86 -9.14 -1.15
CA VAL A 450 3.93 -8.07 -2.16
C VAL A 450 5.14 -7.16 -1.99
N GLY A 451 6.02 -7.46 -1.01
CA GLY A 451 7.26 -6.72 -0.86
C GLY A 451 8.02 -6.99 0.44
N GLN A 452 9.33 -6.76 0.39
CA GLN A 452 10.31 -7.13 1.43
C GLN A 452 10.05 -6.45 2.80
N TYR A 453 9.56 -5.22 2.81
CA TYR A 453 9.32 -4.42 4.04
C TYR A 453 7.85 -4.33 4.43
N GLN A 454 7.00 -5.22 3.91
CA GLN A 454 5.55 -5.20 4.14
C GLN A 454 5.17 -5.17 5.63
N HIS A 455 5.94 -5.86 6.49
CA HIS A 455 5.71 -5.90 7.94
C HIS A 455 6.32 -4.72 8.71
N SER A 456 7.12 -3.87 8.04
CA SER A 456 7.82 -2.74 8.66
C SER A 456 7.15 -1.40 8.44
N VAL A 457 6.13 -1.33 7.59
CA VAL A 457 5.32 -0.13 7.33
C VAL A 457 4.12 -0.04 8.27
N ASP A 458 3.43 1.11 8.28
CA ASP A 458 2.18 1.27 9.02
C ASP A 458 1.13 0.25 8.54
N GLN A 459 0.72 -0.65 9.45
CA GLN A 459 -0.18 -1.77 9.15
C GLN A 459 -1.63 -1.34 8.90
N GLY A 460 -2.05 -0.19 9.45
CA GLY A 460 -3.38 0.38 9.22
C GLY A 460 -3.48 0.97 7.82
N LYS A 461 -2.52 1.82 7.44
CA LYS A 461 -2.40 2.39 6.09
C LYS A 461 -2.25 1.30 5.04
N LEU A 462 -1.38 0.30 5.29
CA LEU A 462 -1.19 -0.84 4.39
C LEU A 462 -2.50 -1.56 4.12
N LYS A 463 -3.22 -1.96 5.18
CA LYS A 463 -4.50 -2.67 5.06
C LYS A 463 -5.52 -1.86 4.26
N ALA A 464 -5.68 -0.60 4.58
CA ALA A 464 -6.61 0.29 3.87
C ALA A 464 -6.27 0.38 2.38
N ARG A 465 -4.99 0.58 2.05
CA ARG A 465 -4.54 0.70 0.66
C ARG A 465 -4.70 -0.60 -0.13
N LEU A 466 -4.32 -1.74 0.45
CA LEU A 466 -4.47 -3.04 -0.23
C LEU A 466 -5.95 -3.42 -0.44
N ASN A 467 -6.83 -3.13 0.51
CA ASN A 467 -8.28 -3.32 0.33
C ASN A 467 -8.82 -2.49 -0.83
N THR A 468 -8.41 -1.21 -0.94
CA THR A 468 -8.78 -0.36 -2.08
C THR A 468 -8.32 -0.96 -3.41
N VAL A 469 -7.12 -1.57 -3.45
CA VAL A 469 -6.63 -2.24 -4.67
C VAL A 469 -7.49 -3.45 -5.02
N VAL A 470 -7.85 -4.29 -4.05
CA VAL A 470 -8.74 -5.45 -4.30
C VAL A 470 -10.09 -4.98 -4.84
N GLU A 471 -10.71 -3.99 -4.20
CA GLU A 471 -11.97 -3.41 -4.65
C GLU A 471 -11.86 -2.88 -6.09
N SER A 472 -10.82 -2.13 -6.40
CA SER A 472 -10.53 -1.61 -7.73
C SER A 472 -10.42 -2.75 -8.77
N CYS A 473 -9.63 -3.78 -8.49
CA CYS A 473 -9.42 -4.90 -9.40
C CYS A 473 -10.72 -5.69 -9.66
N VAL A 474 -11.49 -6.00 -8.62
CA VAL A 474 -12.75 -6.74 -8.73
C VAL A 474 -13.77 -5.96 -9.58
N ASN A 475 -13.92 -4.66 -9.32
CA ASN A 475 -14.86 -3.81 -10.06
C ASN A 475 -14.39 -3.55 -11.51
N ARG A 476 -13.06 -3.51 -11.75
CA ARG A 476 -12.51 -3.37 -13.10
C ARG A 476 -12.79 -4.59 -13.97
N VAL A 477 -12.60 -5.79 -13.45
CA VAL A 477 -12.86 -7.06 -14.18
C VAL A 477 -14.36 -7.28 -14.36
N GLY A 478 -15.12 -6.99 -13.32
CA GLY A 478 -16.56 -7.33 -13.25
C GLY A 478 -16.77 -8.80 -12.92
N VAL A 479 -17.90 -9.12 -12.33
CA VAL A 479 -18.14 -10.41 -11.70
C VAL A 479 -19.43 -11.04 -12.17
N ASN A 480 -19.41 -12.31 -12.58
CA ASN A 480 -20.62 -13.06 -12.90
C ASN A 480 -21.35 -13.46 -11.60
N ILE A 481 -22.53 -12.89 -11.38
CA ILE A 481 -23.31 -13.08 -10.17
C ILE A 481 -23.72 -14.54 -9.94
N ASN A 482 -23.88 -15.32 -11.01
CA ASN A 482 -24.34 -16.71 -10.92
C ASN A 482 -23.24 -17.68 -10.52
N THR A 483 -21.95 -17.32 -10.68
CA THR A 483 -20.81 -18.17 -10.33
C THR A 483 -19.96 -17.63 -9.20
N ALA A 484 -20.10 -16.34 -8.89
CA ALA A 484 -19.27 -15.64 -7.92
C ALA A 484 -19.39 -16.20 -6.49
N SER A 485 -18.27 -16.29 -5.78
CA SER A 485 -18.25 -16.58 -4.35
C SER A 485 -18.68 -15.36 -3.53
N LYS A 486 -19.12 -15.59 -2.27
CA LYS A 486 -19.41 -14.49 -1.34
C LYS A 486 -18.21 -13.58 -1.11
N HIS A 487 -16.99 -14.14 -1.20
CA HIS A 487 -15.76 -13.40 -0.97
C HIS A 487 -15.50 -12.32 -2.04
N ILE A 488 -15.61 -12.68 -3.33
CA ILE A 488 -15.42 -11.70 -4.40
C ILE A 488 -16.58 -10.68 -4.45
N LEU A 489 -17.82 -11.13 -4.19
CA LEU A 489 -18.99 -10.23 -4.14
C LEU A 489 -18.86 -9.16 -3.06
N THR A 490 -18.17 -9.42 -1.96
CA THR A 490 -17.92 -8.47 -0.88
C THR A 490 -17.18 -7.23 -1.35
N TYR A 491 -16.35 -7.33 -2.39
CA TYR A 491 -15.58 -6.23 -2.96
C TYR A 491 -16.28 -5.52 -4.11
N ILE A 492 -17.48 -5.96 -4.49
CA ILE A 492 -18.29 -5.21 -5.46
C ILE A 492 -18.81 -3.92 -4.81
N SER A 493 -18.68 -2.82 -5.55
CA SER A 493 -19.15 -1.49 -5.14
C SER A 493 -20.58 -1.55 -4.58
N GLY A 494 -20.77 -1.01 -3.38
CA GLY A 494 -22.08 -0.94 -2.72
C GLY A 494 -22.58 -2.23 -2.07
N LEU A 495 -21.88 -3.35 -2.18
CA LEU A 495 -22.31 -4.61 -1.56
C LEU A 495 -21.62 -4.82 -0.19
N GLY A 496 -20.78 -5.28 0.24
CA GLY A 496 -20.23 -5.64 1.54
C GLY A 496 -20.66 -7.06 1.96
N PRO A 497 -20.08 -7.58 3.07
CA PRO A 497 -20.17 -8.98 3.42
C PRO A 497 -21.60 -9.51 3.55
N ALA A 498 -22.47 -8.77 4.23
CA ALA A 498 -23.85 -9.20 4.49
C ALA A 498 -24.70 -9.28 3.21
N LEU A 499 -24.53 -8.34 2.27
CA LEU A 499 -25.24 -8.38 0.99
C LEU A 499 -24.68 -9.46 0.07
N ALA A 500 -23.36 -9.66 0.07
CA ALA A 500 -22.72 -10.75 -0.66
C ALA A 500 -23.26 -12.12 -0.24
N GLU A 501 -23.40 -12.36 1.08
CA GLU A 501 -23.97 -13.57 1.63
C GLU A 501 -25.44 -13.74 1.25
N ASN A 502 -26.25 -12.66 1.33
CA ASN A 502 -27.67 -12.68 0.93
C ASN A 502 -27.83 -13.01 -0.57
N ILE A 503 -26.96 -12.49 -1.44
CA ILE A 503 -26.98 -12.81 -2.88
C ILE A 503 -26.73 -14.30 -3.10
N VAL A 504 -25.72 -14.87 -2.45
CA VAL A 504 -25.40 -16.31 -2.58
C VAL A 504 -26.54 -17.17 -2.04
N ALA A 505 -27.11 -16.83 -0.88
CA ALA A 505 -28.27 -17.54 -0.29
C ALA A 505 -29.50 -17.41 -1.19
N TYR A 506 -29.79 -16.26 -1.75
CA TYR A 506 -30.90 -16.05 -2.67
C TYR A 506 -30.77 -16.93 -3.92
N ARG A 507 -29.58 -16.96 -4.52
CA ARG A 507 -29.24 -17.79 -5.69
C ARG A 507 -29.43 -19.28 -5.37
N ALA A 508 -28.96 -19.74 -4.21
CA ALA A 508 -29.13 -21.14 -3.79
C ALA A 508 -30.59 -21.54 -3.64
N ALA A 509 -31.44 -20.63 -3.15
CA ALA A 509 -32.87 -20.92 -2.92
C ALA A 509 -33.74 -20.74 -4.18
N ASN A 510 -33.41 -19.84 -5.10
CA ASN A 510 -34.28 -19.44 -6.22
C ASN A 510 -33.71 -19.78 -7.61
N GLY A 511 -32.48 -20.32 -7.68
CA GLY A 511 -31.74 -20.55 -8.92
C GLY A 511 -31.05 -19.31 -9.44
N ASP A 512 -30.49 -19.41 -10.65
CA ASP A 512 -29.70 -18.39 -11.29
C ASP A 512 -30.51 -17.12 -11.60
N PHE A 513 -29.90 -15.95 -11.35
CA PHE A 513 -30.42 -14.67 -11.78
C PHE A 513 -30.56 -14.61 -13.30
N LYS A 514 -31.72 -14.18 -13.78
CA LYS A 514 -31.98 -14.02 -15.22
C LYS A 514 -31.70 -12.61 -15.74
N ASN A 515 -31.66 -11.64 -14.86
CA ASN A 515 -31.30 -10.25 -15.17
C ASN A 515 -30.85 -9.51 -13.91
N ARG A 516 -30.20 -8.36 -14.11
CA ARG A 516 -29.71 -7.51 -13.01
C ARG A 516 -30.82 -6.97 -12.10
N LYS A 517 -32.04 -6.73 -12.63
CA LYS A 517 -33.18 -6.21 -11.85
C LYS A 517 -33.62 -7.18 -10.75
N GLU A 518 -33.39 -8.46 -10.91
CA GLU A 518 -33.71 -9.47 -9.88
C GLU A 518 -32.89 -9.29 -8.61
N LEU A 519 -31.76 -8.59 -8.64
CA LEU A 519 -31.02 -8.20 -7.44
C LEU A 519 -31.88 -7.44 -6.42
N LEU A 520 -32.84 -6.65 -6.88
CA LEU A 520 -33.76 -5.93 -6.00
C LEU A 520 -34.69 -6.84 -5.18
N ARG A 521 -34.74 -8.12 -5.50
CA ARG A 521 -35.47 -9.15 -4.73
C ARG A 521 -34.62 -9.76 -3.60
N VAL A 522 -33.31 -9.52 -3.61
CA VAL A 522 -32.40 -9.99 -2.58
C VAL A 522 -32.68 -9.25 -1.26
N PRO A 523 -32.84 -9.96 -0.13
CA PRO A 523 -33.08 -9.33 1.15
C PRO A 523 -32.03 -8.26 1.51
N ARG A 524 -32.49 -7.10 1.97
CA ARG A 524 -31.65 -5.94 2.36
C ARG A 524 -30.90 -5.23 1.21
N LEU A 525 -31.03 -5.67 -0.02
CA LEU A 525 -30.43 -4.99 -1.18
C LEU A 525 -31.39 -3.90 -1.66
N GLY A 526 -31.20 -2.68 -1.18
CA GLY A 526 -32.01 -1.53 -1.57
C GLY A 526 -31.55 -0.86 -2.87
N ALA A 527 -32.32 0.12 -3.33
CA ALA A 527 -32.05 0.85 -4.58
C ALA A 527 -30.64 1.42 -4.66
N LYS A 528 -30.10 1.99 -3.58
CA LYS A 528 -28.78 2.57 -3.53
C LYS A 528 -27.65 1.55 -3.72
N ALA A 529 -27.78 0.38 -3.07
CA ALA A 529 -26.81 -0.72 -3.25
C ALA A 529 -26.91 -1.29 -4.67
N TYR A 530 -28.10 -1.43 -5.21
CA TYR A 530 -28.32 -1.83 -6.61
C TYR A 530 -27.65 -0.85 -7.59
N GLU A 531 -27.88 0.45 -7.44
CA GLU A 531 -27.28 1.48 -8.27
C GLU A 531 -25.75 1.35 -8.29
N GLN A 532 -25.12 1.19 -7.14
CA GLN A 532 -23.67 1.11 -7.08
C GLN A 532 -23.12 -0.22 -7.61
N ALA A 533 -23.83 -1.34 -7.45
CA ALA A 533 -23.34 -2.68 -7.78
C ALA A 533 -23.64 -3.10 -9.22
N ALA A 534 -24.77 -2.71 -9.77
CA ALA A 534 -25.33 -3.30 -10.99
C ALA A 534 -24.40 -3.22 -12.21
N GLY A 535 -23.66 -2.11 -12.36
CA GLY A 535 -22.73 -1.94 -13.47
C GLY A 535 -21.50 -2.86 -13.42
N PHE A 536 -21.16 -3.39 -12.24
CA PHE A 536 -20.02 -4.26 -12.02
C PHE A 536 -20.37 -5.75 -12.00
N LEU A 537 -21.65 -6.09 -11.91
CA LEU A 537 -22.14 -7.46 -11.95
C LEU A 537 -22.52 -7.86 -13.38
N ARG A 538 -22.28 -9.12 -13.73
CA ARG A 538 -22.63 -9.70 -15.02
C ARG A 538 -23.64 -10.82 -14.85
N VAL A 539 -24.60 -10.92 -15.77
CA VAL A 539 -25.53 -12.05 -15.88
C VAL A 539 -25.29 -12.71 -17.22
N VAL A 540 -24.45 -13.74 -17.21
CA VAL A 540 -24.13 -14.51 -18.42
C VAL A 540 -25.31 -15.41 -18.76
N GLY A 541 -25.77 -15.39 -20.01
CA GLY A 541 -26.92 -16.21 -20.45
C GLY A 541 -28.27 -15.75 -19.92
N GLY A 542 -28.36 -14.51 -19.39
CA GLY A 542 -29.60 -13.89 -18.95
C GLY A 542 -30.51 -13.47 -20.10
N ASN A 543 -31.72 -12.97 -19.75
CA ASN A 543 -32.72 -12.54 -20.71
C ASN A 543 -32.53 -11.11 -21.25
N ASN A 544 -31.60 -10.32 -20.68
CA ASN A 544 -31.20 -9.03 -21.20
C ASN A 544 -29.72 -9.08 -21.64
N PRO A 545 -29.43 -8.92 -22.92
CA PRO A 545 -28.06 -9.04 -23.43
C PRO A 545 -27.11 -7.97 -22.88
N LEU A 546 -27.61 -6.79 -22.44
CA LEU A 546 -26.81 -5.74 -21.83
C LEU A 546 -26.35 -6.09 -20.42
N ASP A 547 -27.00 -7.03 -19.75
CA ASP A 547 -26.60 -7.47 -18.40
C ASP A 547 -25.25 -8.22 -18.39
N ASN A 548 -24.76 -8.68 -19.55
CA ASN A 548 -23.42 -9.23 -19.71
C ASN A 548 -22.43 -8.17 -20.30
N SER A 549 -22.59 -6.91 -19.95
CA SER A 549 -21.72 -5.83 -20.38
C SER A 549 -21.33 -4.92 -19.22
N ALA A 550 -20.41 -4.00 -19.43
CA ALA A 550 -20.06 -2.99 -18.42
C ALA A 550 -20.97 -1.74 -18.47
N VAL A 551 -21.99 -1.73 -19.33
CA VAL A 551 -22.98 -0.65 -19.40
C VAL A 551 -23.82 -0.65 -18.13
N HIS A 552 -23.99 0.51 -17.51
CA HIS A 552 -24.84 0.64 -16.34
C HIS A 552 -26.31 0.59 -16.73
N PRO A 553 -27.21 -0.04 -15.92
CA PRO A 553 -28.64 -0.12 -16.23
C PRO A 553 -29.33 1.23 -16.48
N GLU A 554 -28.89 2.28 -15.85
CA GLU A 554 -29.39 3.65 -16.09
C GLU A 554 -29.22 4.12 -17.54
N SER A 555 -28.20 3.59 -18.22
CA SER A 555 -27.83 3.98 -19.59
C SER A 555 -28.34 3.01 -20.66
N TYR A 556 -29.14 2.01 -20.32
CA TYR A 556 -29.66 1.06 -21.31
C TYR A 556 -30.48 1.72 -22.40
N HIS A 557 -31.28 2.72 -22.07
CA HIS A 557 -32.07 3.50 -23.01
C HIS A 557 -31.23 4.16 -24.12
N ILE A 558 -29.96 4.48 -23.85
CA ILE A 558 -29.01 5.04 -24.83
C ILE A 558 -28.65 3.97 -25.87
N VAL A 559 -28.34 2.75 -25.41
CA VAL A 559 -28.00 1.63 -26.28
C VAL A 559 -29.22 1.21 -27.12
N GLU A 560 -30.41 1.21 -26.53
CA GLU A 560 -31.67 0.97 -27.23
C GLU A 560 -31.90 2.00 -28.33
N ARG A 561 -31.63 3.26 -28.05
CA ARG A 561 -31.70 4.37 -29.05
C ARG A 561 -30.66 4.20 -30.16
N MET A 562 -29.41 3.79 -29.82
CA MET A 562 -28.35 3.44 -30.80
C MET A 562 -28.78 2.33 -31.74
N ALA A 563 -29.38 1.27 -31.19
CA ALA A 563 -29.87 0.14 -31.99
C ALA A 563 -31.06 0.57 -32.91
N ALA A 564 -32.00 1.36 -32.40
CA ALA A 564 -33.13 1.89 -33.18
C ALA A 564 -32.67 2.79 -34.33
N ASP A 565 -31.74 3.70 -34.08
CA ASP A 565 -31.17 4.59 -35.10
C ASP A 565 -30.41 3.84 -36.19
N ALA A 566 -29.76 2.71 -35.80
CA ALA A 566 -29.13 1.80 -36.76
C ALA A 566 -30.11 0.85 -37.46
N GLY A 567 -31.43 0.94 -37.19
CA GLY A 567 -32.44 0.07 -37.77
C GLY A 567 -32.30 -1.41 -37.39
N THR A 568 -31.80 -1.68 -36.17
CA THR A 568 -31.47 -3.04 -35.71
C THR A 568 -31.91 -3.30 -34.26
N THR A 569 -31.69 -4.51 -33.78
CA THR A 569 -31.92 -4.88 -32.36
C THR A 569 -30.63 -4.71 -31.55
N VAL A 570 -30.75 -4.60 -30.22
CA VAL A 570 -29.60 -4.53 -29.31
C VAL A 570 -28.70 -5.77 -29.48
N ASP A 571 -29.26 -6.97 -29.62
CA ASP A 571 -28.48 -8.20 -29.82
C ASP A 571 -27.63 -8.15 -31.10
N ARG A 572 -28.18 -7.66 -32.18
CA ARG A 572 -27.46 -7.52 -33.46
C ARG A 572 -26.43 -6.41 -33.40
N LEU A 573 -26.73 -5.29 -32.76
CA LEU A 573 -25.77 -4.23 -32.49
C LEU A 573 -24.54 -4.75 -31.69
N LEU A 574 -24.79 -5.59 -30.69
CA LEU A 574 -23.75 -6.23 -29.89
C LEU A 574 -22.94 -7.28 -30.67
N ALA A 575 -23.52 -7.96 -31.64
CA ALA A 575 -22.85 -8.98 -32.44
C ALA A 575 -22.03 -8.40 -33.59
N ASP A 576 -22.47 -7.28 -34.18
CA ASP A 576 -21.90 -6.73 -35.40
C ASP A 576 -20.95 -5.55 -35.11
N LYS A 577 -19.65 -5.77 -35.36
CA LYS A 577 -18.57 -4.79 -35.11
C LYS A 577 -18.69 -3.56 -36.03
N GLU A 578 -19.14 -3.74 -37.27
CA GLU A 578 -19.24 -2.61 -38.20
C GLU A 578 -20.39 -1.68 -37.85
N LEU A 579 -21.50 -2.20 -37.35
CA LEU A 579 -22.57 -1.39 -36.78
C LEU A 579 -22.10 -0.54 -35.61
N ARG A 580 -21.31 -1.14 -34.69
CA ARG A 580 -20.77 -0.42 -33.55
C ARG A 580 -19.78 0.69 -33.94
N LYS A 581 -18.90 0.44 -34.93
CA LYS A 581 -17.98 1.45 -35.46
C LYS A 581 -18.69 2.65 -36.11
N ALA A 582 -19.87 2.43 -36.65
CA ALA A 582 -20.67 3.50 -37.27
C ALA A 582 -21.33 4.43 -36.25
N ILE A 583 -21.34 4.07 -34.96
CA ILE A 583 -21.92 4.89 -33.89
C ILE A 583 -21.06 6.16 -33.71
N LYS A 584 -21.71 7.30 -33.75
CA LYS A 584 -21.12 8.61 -33.41
C LYS A 584 -21.57 9.02 -32.02
N PRO A 585 -20.68 8.94 -30.99
CA PRO A 585 -21.05 9.18 -29.61
C PRO A 585 -21.74 10.53 -29.38
N GLU A 586 -21.33 11.56 -30.10
CA GLU A 586 -21.84 12.93 -29.97
C GLU A 586 -23.35 13.04 -30.20
N ARG A 587 -23.96 12.12 -30.96
CA ARG A 587 -25.40 12.11 -31.26
C ARG A 587 -26.25 11.65 -30.06
N TYR A 588 -25.63 10.99 -29.08
CA TYR A 588 -26.32 10.36 -27.96
C TYR A 588 -26.11 11.09 -26.64
N VAL A 589 -25.42 12.21 -26.68
CA VAL A 589 -25.27 13.12 -25.55
C VAL A 589 -26.61 13.79 -25.28
N ASP A 590 -27.03 13.85 -24.01
CA ASP A 590 -28.27 14.52 -23.60
C ASP A 590 -28.03 15.32 -22.29
N GLY A 591 -29.12 15.85 -21.70
CA GLY A 591 -29.04 16.66 -20.48
C GLY A 591 -28.59 15.88 -19.21
N GLN A 592 -28.56 14.56 -19.26
CA GLN A 592 -28.18 13.69 -18.13
C GLN A 592 -26.86 12.93 -18.37
N VAL A 593 -26.54 12.63 -19.64
CA VAL A 593 -25.39 11.81 -20.03
C VAL A 593 -24.52 12.59 -21.01
N GLY A 594 -23.28 12.83 -20.60
CA GLY A 594 -22.29 13.55 -21.40
C GLY A 594 -21.48 12.64 -22.33
N LEU A 595 -20.66 13.27 -23.17
CA LEU A 595 -19.80 12.58 -24.13
C LEU A 595 -18.88 11.53 -23.50
N PRO A 596 -18.25 11.78 -22.32
CA PRO A 596 -17.40 10.77 -21.67
C PRO A 596 -18.14 9.46 -21.38
N THR A 597 -19.36 9.55 -20.83
CA THR A 597 -20.18 8.37 -20.54
C THR A 597 -20.64 7.65 -21.81
N VAL A 598 -21.04 8.39 -22.85
CA VAL A 598 -21.44 7.76 -24.12
C VAL A 598 -20.26 7.06 -24.79
N THR A 599 -19.05 7.62 -24.72
CA THR A 599 -17.84 6.99 -25.23
C THR A 599 -17.55 5.68 -24.48
N ASP A 600 -17.64 5.69 -23.15
CA ASP A 600 -17.47 4.48 -22.34
C ASP A 600 -18.52 3.40 -22.66
N ILE A 601 -19.75 3.81 -22.94
CA ILE A 601 -20.81 2.87 -23.37
C ILE A 601 -20.39 2.18 -24.67
N VAL A 602 -19.97 2.93 -25.69
CA VAL A 602 -19.54 2.36 -26.98
C VAL A 602 -18.36 1.39 -26.79
N GLU A 603 -17.36 1.77 -25.99
CA GLU A 603 -16.24 0.88 -25.65
C GLU A 603 -16.70 -0.38 -24.89
N ALA A 604 -17.66 -0.25 -23.99
CA ALA A 604 -18.20 -1.38 -23.22
C ALA A 604 -18.99 -2.36 -24.12
N LEU A 605 -19.61 -1.89 -25.20
CA LEU A 605 -20.28 -2.73 -26.18
C LEU A 605 -19.27 -3.55 -27.00
N ASP A 606 -18.09 -2.98 -27.31
CA ASP A 606 -17.03 -3.69 -28.03
C ASP A 606 -16.35 -4.79 -27.19
N LYS A 607 -16.29 -4.60 -25.86
CA LYS A 607 -15.64 -5.49 -24.90
C LYS A 607 -16.61 -6.43 -24.17
N ARG A 608 -17.81 -6.62 -24.69
CA ARG A 608 -18.84 -7.46 -24.07
C ARG A 608 -18.34 -8.89 -23.82
N GLY A 609 -18.48 -9.37 -22.57
CA GLY A 609 -18.12 -10.74 -22.20
C GLY A 609 -16.63 -11.07 -22.28
N LEU A 610 -15.78 -10.10 -22.65
CA LEU A 610 -14.34 -10.28 -22.64
C LEU A 610 -13.77 -9.96 -21.26
N ASP A 611 -12.95 -10.87 -20.76
CA ASP A 611 -12.10 -10.59 -19.61
C ASP A 611 -11.04 -9.54 -20.02
N PRO A 612 -10.91 -8.42 -19.29
CA PRO A 612 -9.91 -7.40 -19.64
C PRO A 612 -8.48 -7.83 -19.36
N ARG A 613 -8.27 -8.97 -18.70
CA ARG A 613 -6.95 -9.54 -18.42
C ARG A 613 -6.38 -10.18 -19.67
N GLU A 614 -5.07 -10.15 -19.82
CA GLU A 614 -4.35 -10.79 -20.93
C GLU A 614 -4.49 -12.32 -20.90
N GLN A 615 -4.17 -12.99 -22.01
CA GLN A 615 -4.13 -14.44 -22.03
C GLN A 615 -2.82 -14.96 -21.47
N LEU A 616 -2.88 -16.03 -20.68
CA LEU A 616 -1.72 -16.66 -20.10
C LEU A 616 -0.87 -17.33 -21.18
N GLN A 617 0.45 -17.10 -21.15
CA GLN A 617 1.40 -17.74 -22.06
C GLN A 617 2.35 -18.63 -21.26
N ALA A 618 2.60 -19.83 -21.77
CA ALA A 618 3.56 -20.74 -21.15
C ALA A 618 4.99 -20.18 -21.30
N PHE A 619 5.80 -20.34 -20.28
CA PHE A 619 7.19 -19.86 -20.22
C PHE A 619 8.14 -20.99 -19.85
N SER A 620 9.37 -20.94 -20.33
CA SER A 620 10.43 -21.86 -19.92
C SER A 620 11.76 -21.12 -19.72
N PHE A 621 12.42 -21.41 -18.61
CA PHE A 621 13.79 -20.97 -18.35
C PHE A 621 14.79 -21.64 -19.28
N ASP A 622 16.02 -21.10 -19.34
CA ASP A 622 17.13 -21.70 -20.06
C ASP A 622 17.48 -23.08 -19.45
N PRO A 623 17.44 -24.16 -20.22
CA PRO A 623 17.69 -25.52 -19.72
C PRO A 623 19.15 -25.77 -19.31
N GLY A 624 20.07 -24.87 -19.61
CA GLY A 624 21.49 -24.97 -19.26
C GLY A 624 21.86 -24.26 -17.96
N VAL A 625 20.93 -23.58 -17.29
CA VAL A 625 21.20 -22.75 -16.10
C VAL A 625 20.41 -23.26 -14.89
N HIS A 626 21.11 -23.81 -13.90
CA HIS A 626 20.50 -24.40 -12.70
C HIS A 626 21.03 -23.81 -11.40
N THR A 627 22.27 -23.29 -11.41
CA THR A 627 22.94 -22.76 -10.25
C THR A 627 23.66 -21.44 -10.58
N ILE A 628 24.00 -20.67 -9.54
CA ILE A 628 24.81 -19.44 -9.72
C ILE A 628 26.17 -19.73 -10.36
N GLY A 629 26.68 -20.95 -10.23
CA GLY A 629 27.95 -21.37 -10.85
C GLY A 629 27.89 -21.57 -12.35
N ASP A 630 26.70 -21.72 -12.93
CA ASP A 630 26.49 -21.86 -14.37
C ASP A 630 26.45 -20.50 -15.08
N LEU A 631 26.32 -19.41 -14.31
CA LEU A 631 26.24 -18.06 -14.85
C LEU A 631 27.60 -17.52 -15.26
N ARG A 632 27.60 -16.74 -16.34
CA ARG A 632 28.75 -15.97 -16.81
C ARG A 632 28.30 -14.55 -17.15
N GLU A 633 29.14 -13.57 -16.87
CA GLU A 633 28.89 -12.19 -17.31
C GLU A 633 28.72 -12.14 -18.84
N GLY A 634 27.74 -11.38 -19.29
CA GLY A 634 27.37 -11.27 -20.70
C GLY A 634 26.35 -12.29 -21.19
N MET A 635 25.99 -13.33 -20.40
CA MET A 635 24.92 -14.27 -20.77
C MET A 635 23.59 -13.54 -20.85
N THR A 636 22.82 -13.83 -21.91
CA THR A 636 21.44 -13.39 -22.06
C THR A 636 20.51 -14.54 -21.75
N LEU A 637 19.59 -14.34 -20.84
CA LEU A 637 18.72 -15.37 -20.29
C LEU A 637 17.26 -14.92 -20.29
N PRO A 638 16.32 -15.82 -20.55
CA PRO A 638 14.91 -15.57 -20.32
C PRO A 638 14.66 -15.56 -18.79
N GLY A 639 13.83 -14.64 -18.32
CA GLY A 639 13.47 -14.54 -16.92
C GLY A 639 12.03 -14.09 -16.71
N ILE A 640 11.57 -14.24 -15.48
CA ILE A 640 10.26 -13.76 -15.04
C ILE A 640 10.45 -12.74 -13.91
N VAL A 641 9.77 -11.60 -14.00
CA VAL A 641 9.77 -10.59 -12.95
C VAL A 641 9.01 -11.10 -11.75
N THR A 642 9.71 -11.29 -10.63
CA THR A 642 9.16 -11.84 -9.38
C THR A 642 8.81 -10.77 -8.36
N ASN A 643 9.51 -9.64 -8.38
CA ASN A 643 9.24 -8.53 -7.46
C ASN A 643 9.67 -7.20 -8.07
N ILE A 644 8.90 -6.14 -7.78
CA ILE A 644 9.22 -4.78 -8.20
C ILE A 644 9.40 -3.92 -6.94
N THR A 645 10.47 -3.12 -6.94
CA THR A 645 10.83 -2.20 -5.86
C THR A 645 11.05 -0.80 -6.43
N ALA A 646 11.18 0.21 -5.58
CA ALA A 646 11.46 1.58 -6.03
C ALA A 646 12.82 1.72 -6.76
N PHE A 647 13.77 0.81 -6.51
CA PHE A 647 15.14 0.87 -7.07
C PHE A 647 15.38 -0.10 -8.22
N GLY A 648 14.42 -0.95 -8.57
CA GLY A 648 14.56 -1.92 -9.66
C GLY A 648 13.60 -3.09 -9.57
N ALA A 649 13.81 -4.10 -10.40
CA ALA A 649 13.02 -5.32 -10.45
C ALA A 649 13.89 -6.55 -10.16
N PHE A 650 13.34 -7.48 -9.41
CA PHE A 650 13.92 -8.81 -9.24
C PHE A 650 13.38 -9.74 -10.33
N VAL A 651 14.29 -10.51 -10.90
CA VAL A 651 13.98 -11.41 -12.02
C VAL A 651 14.51 -12.81 -11.69
N ASP A 652 13.60 -13.77 -11.67
CA ASP A 652 13.96 -15.18 -11.66
C ASP A 652 14.47 -15.59 -13.04
N ILE A 653 15.68 -16.10 -13.10
CA ILE A 653 16.37 -16.55 -14.32
C ILE A 653 16.59 -18.07 -14.35
N GLY A 654 15.82 -18.81 -13.54
CA GLY A 654 15.91 -20.28 -13.47
C GLY A 654 16.84 -20.82 -12.37
N ILE A 655 17.34 -20.00 -11.45
CA ILE A 655 18.17 -20.40 -10.31
C ILE A 655 17.55 -20.01 -8.96
N LYS A 656 18.09 -20.51 -7.84
CA LYS A 656 17.50 -20.28 -6.48
C LYS A 656 17.46 -18.81 -6.03
N GLN A 657 18.25 -17.95 -6.65
CA GLN A 657 18.38 -16.54 -6.29
C GLN A 657 17.94 -15.67 -7.45
N ASP A 658 17.04 -14.76 -7.19
CA ASP A 658 16.64 -13.78 -8.18
C ASP A 658 17.78 -12.79 -8.45
N GLY A 659 17.93 -12.42 -9.71
CA GLY A 659 18.83 -11.36 -10.12
C GLY A 659 18.14 -9.98 -10.03
N LEU A 660 18.91 -8.94 -9.72
CA LEU A 660 18.42 -7.57 -9.67
C LEU A 660 18.71 -6.83 -10.97
N VAL A 661 17.67 -6.34 -11.64
CA VAL A 661 17.75 -5.29 -12.66
C VAL A 661 17.56 -3.95 -11.97
N HIS A 662 18.66 -3.22 -11.73
CA HIS A 662 18.55 -1.89 -11.12
C HIS A 662 17.81 -0.92 -12.06
N ILE A 663 17.10 0.08 -11.54
CA ILE A 663 16.30 1.03 -12.33
C ILE A 663 17.10 1.67 -13.47
N SER A 664 18.38 1.95 -13.27
CA SER A 664 19.28 2.47 -14.29
C SER A 664 19.63 1.46 -15.41
N GLN A 665 19.31 0.18 -15.24
CA GLN A 665 19.58 -0.91 -16.18
C GLN A 665 18.32 -1.46 -16.85
N MET A 666 17.15 -0.84 -16.63
CA MET A 666 15.87 -1.33 -17.14
C MET A 666 15.57 -0.88 -18.59
N ALA A 667 16.05 0.29 -18.97
CA ALA A 667 15.85 0.82 -20.32
C ALA A 667 16.95 1.83 -20.69
N ASP A 668 17.07 2.13 -21.99
CA ASP A 668 18.03 3.11 -22.52
C ASP A 668 17.56 4.57 -22.37
N ARG A 669 16.42 4.79 -21.72
CA ARG A 669 15.87 6.09 -21.37
C ARG A 669 15.81 6.26 -19.86
N TYR A 670 15.61 7.49 -19.39
CA TYR A 670 15.31 7.74 -17.98
C TYR A 670 14.00 7.05 -17.59
N VAL A 671 14.03 6.29 -16.50
CA VAL A 671 12.89 5.57 -15.92
C VAL A 671 12.62 6.19 -14.54
N ALA A 672 11.44 6.73 -14.32
CA ALA A 672 11.05 7.33 -13.04
C ALA A 672 10.59 6.25 -12.05
N SER A 673 9.94 5.20 -12.54
CA SER A 673 9.49 4.06 -11.74
C SER A 673 9.69 2.75 -12.51
N PRO A 674 10.22 1.69 -11.89
CA PRO A 674 10.35 0.36 -12.51
C PRO A 674 9.04 -0.18 -13.09
N ALA A 675 7.89 0.12 -12.47
CA ALA A 675 6.57 -0.28 -12.94
C ALA A 675 6.15 0.35 -14.30
N GLU A 676 6.88 1.38 -14.80
CA GLU A 676 6.69 1.93 -16.14
C GLU A 676 7.28 1.04 -17.26
N VAL A 677 8.16 0.12 -16.88
CA VAL A 677 8.92 -0.71 -17.83
C VAL A 677 8.54 -2.17 -17.73
N VAL A 678 8.27 -2.67 -16.53
CA VAL A 678 7.96 -4.07 -16.28
C VAL A 678 6.79 -4.23 -15.31
N HIS A 679 6.13 -5.39 -15.36
CA HIS A 679 5.10 -5.81 -14.41
C HIS A 679 5.41 -7.21 -13.83
N LEU A 680 4.82 -7.54 -12.67
CA LEU A 680 4.99 -8.85 -12.04
C LEU A 680 4.51 -9.97 -12.97
N GLY A 681 5.26 -11.07 -12.99
CA GLY A 681 5.00 -12.20 -13.88
C GLY A 681 5.36 -11.96 -15.33
N GLN A 682 5.87 -10.77 -15.69
CA GLN A 682 6.29 -10.47 -17.06
C GLN A 682 7.50 -11.31 -17.43
N GLN A 683 7.43 -11.92 -18.61
CA GLN A 683 8.55 -12.56 -19.23
C GLN A 683 9.48 -11.48 -19.83
N VAL A 684 10.75 -11.55 -19.48
CA VAL A 684 11.76 -10.58 -19.89
C VAL A 684 13.03 -11.32 -20.35
N GLU A 685 13.77 -10.68 -21.23
CA GLU A 685 15.13 -11.11 -21.58
C GLU A 685 16.12 -10.23 -20.83
N VAL A 686 17.03 -10.84 -20.07
CA VAL A 686 17.98 -10.13 -19.23
C VAL A 686 19.40 -10.59 -19.47
N ARG A 687 20.36 -9.66 -19.44
CA ARG A 687 21.77 -9.93 -19.55
C ARG A 687 22.45 -9.87 -18.19
N VAL A 688 23.25 -10.88 -17.86
CA VAL A 688 24.04 -10.92 -16.63
C VAL A 688 25.17 -9.88 -16.72
N THR A 689 25.22 -8.94 -15.79
CA THR A 689 26.21 -7.86 -15.73
C THR A 689 27.19 -7.99 -14.57
N GLY A 690 26.92 -8.85 -13.59
CA GLY A 690 27.82 -9.10 -12.48
C GLY A 690 27.33 -10.23 -11.58
N ILE A 691 28.24 -10.98 -11.02
CA ILE A 691 27.96 -12.14 -10.15
C ILE A 691 28.81 -12.02 -8.90
N ASP A 692 28.17 -11.87 -7.73
CA ASP A 692 28.81 -11.93 -6.41
C ASP A 692 28.44 -13.26 -5.73
N THR A 693 29.24 -14.27 -5.95
CA THR A 693 29.00 -15.61 -5.40
C THR A 693 29.10 -15.65 -3.89
N ALA A 694 29.93 -14.78 -3.26
CA ALA A 694 30.11 -14.73 -1.81
C ALA A 694 28.85 -14.21 -1.08
N ARG A 695 28.14 -13.28 -1.72
CA ARG A 695 26.89 -12.68 -1.19
C ARG A 695 25.63 -13.24 -1.85
N GLY A 696 25.77 -14.14 -2.84
CA GLY A 696 24.66 -14.68 -3.62
C GLY A 696 23.90 -13.60 -4.40
N ARG A 697 24.56 -12.54 -4.87
CA ARG A 697 23.92 -11.43 -5.60
C ARG A 697 24.22 -11.51 -7.09
N ILE A 698 23.19 -11.33 -7.90
CA ILE A 698 23.29 -11.32 -9.36
C ILE A 698 22.77 -9.99 -9.88
N SER A 699 23.60 -9.32 -10.65
CA SER A 699 23.23 -8.07 -11.32
C SER A 699 22.83 -8.34 -12.75
N LEU A 700 21.69 -7.80 -13.17
CA LEU A 700 21.11 -8.01 -14.48
C LEU A 700 20.86 -6.67 -15.18
N SER A 701 20.77 -6.69 -16.52
CA SER A 701 20.42 -5.55 -17.36
C SER A 701 19.42 -5.96 -18.42
N MET A 702 18.44 -5.10 -18.67
CA MET A 702 17.50 -5.17 -19.80
C MET A 702 17.89 -4.20 -20.92
N ARG A 703 18.99 -3.45 -20.77
CA ARG A 703 19.52 -2.59 -21.84
C ARG A 703 20.11 -3.43 -22.96
N LYS A 704 19.84 -3.01 -24.17
CA LYS A 704 20.37 -3.65 -25.39
C LYS A 704 21.86 -3.42 -25.58
#